data_b0556ca64a584422d2d7caac0e44fdd1
#
_entry.id   b0556ca64a584422d2d7caac0e44fdd1
#
_cell.length_a   1.000
_cell.length_b   1.000
_cell.length_c   1.000
_cell.angle_alpha   90.00
_cell.angle_beta   90.00
_cell.angle_gamma   90.00
#
_symmetry.space_group_name_H-M   'P 1'
#
loop_
_entity.id
_entity.type
_entity.pdbx_description
1 polymer ?
#
loop_
_entity_poly.entity_id
_entity_poly.type
_entity_poly.pdbx_seq_one_letter_code
_entity_poly.pdbx_strand_id
1 'polypeptide(L)'
;MRKTVLFIALLALCLPFFSAAQTTTGAQKMAAFKKQQAMLQQSPFKNIEWRLAGPNNKSGRSTDVAGITGNPDIMYAAFATGGLWKTEDGGKNWISLFDKEATQSIGNIALAPSDNNILYVGTGEANIFRASLPGMGMYKSVNAGKSFTHIGLENTGTIARVVVHPKNPNIVYAAASGNEWTYNKDRGIYMTTDGGKSWKNILFINEKTGCIDLRMDPSDPNTLYASMWNRIRKRWSDPAPEDGDNIYKTTDGGKTWKVISNGLPDTKLTGRVGIAVSHSNPNVLYAFVDDHNKKRDPKPGETDSYERKVQKVVIGGAIYRSNDKGESWEKMAEIHDFFKPFSGTYGWVFSQIRVDPKDENEIYVMGVSMGKSTDGGKTWKQFRPSDKKSEDIHGDNHAMWFDEENPDRIILGNDGGVSTTMDGGKIWNNFFDKLPTTQFYNVAYDMETPFNVFGSIQDEGTFSGSVNNTFVKPQDSTIRSWDYAPGGEGTQIQVDPKNANIVFSSSYYGRLMKSDMSLPDSIQNKRIKMFSVGAIDSLRGEWLAGTLMSKFDNKVIYHGLQHLYKSEDAGENWKMISPDLSYNDKNKMGVYPYLIYHQAITAIAEADQPGILYAGTDDGRVWVTMNDGGNWKEISKGLAVNKHVAKITASIIYPGRVYLVLNDRRADNHTPYLYVSENYGGTWRLIASNLPASPANVLVEDLDKSNVLYCGTDMGVYISKDRGVKWVALNGNMPVAVAVDDMFIHPRDKKLVIATYGRGVWVLDNLQLLK
;
A
#
# COMPACT_ATOMS: atom_id res chain seq x y z
N MET A 1 -15.69 68.14 -39.49
CA MET A 1 -15.38 66.73 -39.58
C MET A 1 -14.67 66.30 -38.31
N ARG A 2 -15.40 65.74 -37.33
CA ARG A 2 -14.83 65.22 -36.06
C ARG A 2 -14.76 63.69 -36.22
N LYS A 3 -13.55 63.13 -36.13
CA LYS A 3 -13.33 61.65 -36.07
C LYS A 3 -13.48 61.21 -34.63
N THR A 4 -14.52 60.42 -34.37
CA THR A 4 -14.75 59.73 -33.09
C THR A 4 -13.95 58.43 -33.13
N VAL A 5 -12.96 58.27 -32.22
CA VAL A 5 -12.21 57.02 -32.03
C VAL A 5 -12.93 56.23 -30.95
N LEU A 6 -13.41 55.04 -31.32
CA LEU A 6 -14.10 54.08 -30.41
C LEU A 6 -13.02 53.24 -29.75
N PHE A 7 -12.83 53.37 -28.43
CA PHE A 7 -12.01 52.46 -27.61
C PHE A 7 -12.87 51.27 -27.19
N ILE A 8 -12.58 50.10 -27.75
CA ILE A 8 -13.15 48.84 -27.27
C ILE A 8 -12.21 48.34 -26.14
N ALA A 9 -12.68 48.44 -24.92
CA ALA A 9 -12.03 47.82 -23.78
C ALA A 9 -12.37 46.33 -23.73
N LEU A 10 -11.41 45.45 -24.01
CA LEU A 10 -11.54 44.01 -23.80
C LEU A 10 -11.46 43.75 -22.27
N LEU A 11 -12.60 43.52 -21.64
CA LEU A 11 -12.66 42.95 -20.32
C LEU A 11 -12.33 41.45 -20.44
N ALA A 12 -11.12 41.05 -20.15
CA ALA A 12 -10.78 39.66 -19.94
C ALA A 12 -11.40 39.20 -18.62
N LEU A 13 -12.52 38.49 -18.69
CA LEU A 13 -13.07 37.76 -17.55
C LEU A 13 -12.07 36.67 -17.15
N CYS A 14 -11.29 36.92 -16.12
CA CYS A 14 -10.59 35.87 -15.38
C CYS A 14 -11.60 35.06 -14.59
N LEU A 15 -12.24 34.08 -15.23
CA LEU A 15 -12.91 33.01 -14.53
C LEU A 15 -11.83 32.20 -13.80
N PRO A 16 -11.97 31.93 -12.50
CA PRO A 16 -11.09 30.98 -11.85
C PRO A 16 -11.37 29.61 -12.46
N PHE A 17 -10.45 29.13 -13.30
CA PHE A 17 -10.43 27.73 -13.64
C PHE A 17 -10.21 26.94 -12.34
N PHE A 18 -11.28 26.41 -11.78
CA PHE A 18 -11.17 25.28 -10.87
C PHE A 18 -10.62 24.13 -11.71
N SER A 19 -9.29 24.02 -11.77
CA SER A 19 -8.64 22.85 -12.29
C SER A 19 -9.04 21.69 -11.38
N ALA A 20 -9.99 20.87 -11.80
CA ALA A 20 -10.17 19.55 -11.23
C ALA A 20 -8.78 18.89 -11.22
N ALA A 21 -8.39 18.26 -10.11
CA ALA A 21 -7.10 17.60 -10.00
C ALA A 21 -6.93 16.67 -11.20
N GLN A 22 -5.99 16.98 -12.09
CA GLN A 22 -5.82 16.23 -13.32
C GLN A 22 -5.13 14.91 -12.97
N THR A 23 -5.82 13.80 -13.18
CA THR A 23 -5.26 12.46 -13.00
C THR A 23 -4.11 12.24 -13.98
N THR A 24 -3.07 11.55 -13.55
CA THR A 24 -1.93 11.20 -14.42
C THR A 24 -2.30 10.02 -15.30
N THR A 25 -2.30 10.22 -16.62
CA THR A 25 -2.62 9.17 -17.59
C THR A 25 -1.53 8.09 -17.64
N GLY A 26 -1.88 6.89 -18.12
CA GLY A 26 -0.91 5.82 -18.34
C GLY A 26 0.23 6.22 -19.27
N ALA A 27 -0.08 6.96 -20.35
CA ALA A 27 0.95 7.50 -21.25
C ALA A 27 1.93 8.43 -20.52
N GLN A 28 1.45 9.30 -19.62
CA GLN A 28 2.30 10.15 -18.79
C GLN A 28 3.15 9.34 -17.82
N LYS A 29 2.59 8.28 -17.19
CA LYS A 29 3.33 7.36 -16.33
C LYS A 29 4.43 6.64 -17.10
N MET A 30 4.14 6.14 -18.31
CA MET A 30 5.14 5.49 -19.17
C MET A 30 6.23 6.49 -19.64
N ALA A 31 5.87 7.72 -19.92
CA ALA A 31 6.85 8.78 -20.23
C ALA A 31 7.74 9.09 -19.02
N ALA A 32 7.18 9.12 -17.81
CA ALA A 32 7.93 9.29 -16.56
C ALA A 32 8.91 8.14 -16.32
N PHE A 33 8.51 6.91 -16.58
CA PHE A 33 9.40 5.75 -16.49
C PHE A 33 10.56 5.82 -17.49
N LYS A 34 10.29 6.14 -18.76
CA LYS A 34 11.34 6.36 -19.78
C LYS A 34 12.32 7.47 -19.37
N LYS A 35 11.78 8.54 -18.79
CA LYS A 35 12.60 9.64 -18.24
C LYS A 35 13.48 9.16 -17.09
N GLN A 36 12.92 8.36 -16.16
CA GLN A 36 13.67 7.74 -15.06
C GLN A 36 14.81 6.87 -15.58
N GLN A 37 14.54 5.99 -16.56
CA GLN A 37 15.57 5.16 -17.18
C GLN A 37 16.70 6.00 -17.79
N ALA A 38 16.35 7.06 -18.51
CA ALA A 38 17.35 7.97 -19.09
C ALA A 38 18.17 8.69 -18.00
N MET A 39 17.54 9.14 -16.92
CA MET A 39 18.22 9.76 -15.78
C MET A 39 19.19 8.79 -15.10
N LEU A 40 18.80 7.52 -14.93
CA LEU A 40 19.66 6.47 -14.35
C LEU A 40 20.88 6.22 -15.23
N GLN A 41 20.68 6.06 -16.54
CA GLN A 41 21.79 5.82 -17.49
C GLN A 41 22.77 7.00 -17.54
N GLN A 42 22.29 8.24 -17.46
CA GLN A 42 23.08 9.46 -17.52
C GLN A 42 23.64 9.88 -16.16
N SER A 43 23.22 9.23 -15.08
CA SER A 43 23.65 9.57 -13.73
C SER A 43 25.16 9.33 -13.55
N PRO A 44 25.91 10.28 -12.99
CA PRO A 44 27.28 10.04 -12.53
C PRO A 44 27.33 9.02 -11.39
N PHE A 45 26.20 8.76 -10.75
CA PHE A 45 26.03 7.82 -9.64
C PHE A 45 25.43 6.48 -10.05
N LYS A 46 25.36 6.14 -11.35
CA LYS A 46 24.76 4.90 -11.85
C LYS A 46 25.40 3.62 -11.30
N ASN A 47 26.65 3.68 -10.87
CA ASN A 47 27.41 2.57 -10.30
C ASN A 47 27.53 2.67 -8.78
N ILE A 48 26.76 3.55 -8.12
CA ILE A 48 26.79 3.59 -6.66
C ILE A 48 26.11 2.35 -6.10
N GLU A 49 26.71 1.81 -5.05
CA GLU A 49 26.19 0.61 -4.40
C GLU A 49 25.51 0.97 -3.08
N TRP A 50 24.25 0.66 -3.02
CA TRP A 50 23.46 0.65 -1.81
C TRP A 50 23.51 -0.75 -1.18
N ARG A 51 23.65 -0.80 0.11
CA ARG A 51 23.57 -2.05 0.85
C ARG A 51 22.16 -2.26 1.38
N LEU A 52 21.55 -3.38 1.04
CA LEU A 52 20.27 -3.80 1.61
C LEU A 52 20.51 -4.30 3.04
N ALA A 53 20.05 -3.52 4.02
CA ALA A 53 20.28 -3.78 5.44
C ALA A 53 19.23 -4.73 6.07
N GLY A 54 18.15 -4.99 5.39
CA GLY A 54 17.12 -5.92 5.86
C GLY A 54 15.73 -5.29 6.00
N PRO A 55 14.87 -5.86 6.83
CA PRO A 55 15.06 -7.03 7.70
C PRO A 55 15.25 -8.33 6.89
N ASN A 56 15.91 -9.30 7.52
CA ASN A 56 16.20 -10.62 6.95
C ASN A 56 15.39 -11.76 7.59
N ASN A 57 14.29 -11.42 8.25
CA ASN A 57 13.39 -12.34 8.94
C ASN A 57 11.92 -12.00 8.71
N LYS A 58 11.65 -11.01 7.84
CA LYS A 58 10.33 -10.53 7.48
C LYS A 58 10.25 -10.26 5.98
N SER A 59 9.06 -10.47 5.44
CA SER A 59 8.75 -10.17 4.05
C SER A 59 7.54 -9.22 4.00
N GLY A 60 6.86 -9.11 2.86
CA GLY A 60 5.70 -8.24 2.71
C GLY A 60 4.58 -8.93 1.94
N ARG A 61 3.50 -8.20 1.70
CA ARG A 61 2.26 -8.72 1.12
C ARG A 61 2.46 -9.38 -0.23
N SER A 62 2.19 -10.70 -0.29
CA SER A 62 2.09 -11.46 -1.54
C SER A 62 0.67 -11.37 -2.08
N THR A 63 0.51 -10.82 -3.28
CA THR A 63 -0.79 -10.62 -3.95
C THR A 63 -1.22 -11.82 -4.76
N ASP A 64 -0.25 -12.58 -5.29
CA ASP A 64 -0.52 -13.80 -6.06
C ASP A 64 0.66 -14.76 -6.03
N VAL A 65 0.37 -16.03 -6.21
CA VAL A 65 1.36 -17.12 -6.28
C VAL A 65 1.00 -18.09 -7.38
N ALA A 66 2.01 -18.70 -8.00
CA ALA A 66 1.83 -19.74 -9.00
C ALA A 66 2.93 -20.80 -8.89
N GLY A 67 2.57 -22.05 -9.12
CA GLY A 67 3.49 -23.17 -9.27
C GLY A 67 3.40 -23.77 -10.67
N ILE A 68 4.22 -24.79 -10.93
CA ILE A 68 4.09 -25.67 -12.08
C ILE A 68 3.59 -27.02 -11.58
N THR A 69 2.47 -27.49 -12.14
CA THR A 69 1.88 -28.79 -11.82
C THR A 69 2.90 -29.90 -11.96
N GLY A 70 3.00 -30.77 -10.95
CA GLY A 70 3.94 -31.87 -10.89
C GLY A 70 5.42 -31.48 -10.69
N ASN A 71 5.74 -30.17 -10.58
CA ASN A 71 7.10 -29.71 -10.33
C ASN A 71 7.19 -28.82 -9.08
N PRO A 72 7.63 -29.34 -7.92
CA PRO A 72 7.69 -28.59 -6.68
C PRO A 72 8.82 -27.56 -6.61
N ASP A 73 9.82 -27.66 -7.47
CA ASP A 73 10.99 -26.79 -7.41
C ASP A 73 10.72 -25.39 -7.97
N ILE A 74 9.75 -25.27 -8.90
CA ILE A 74 9.46 -24.00 -9.57
C ILE A 74 8.21 -23.35 -8.96
N MET A 75 8.41 -22.15 -8.41
CA MET A 75 7.34 -21.30 -7.89
C MET A 75 7.57 -19.84 -8.27
N TYR A 76 6.48 -19.11 -8.42
CA TYR A 76 6.46 -17.66 -8.62
C TYR A 76 5.68 -17.01 -7.50
N ALA A 77 6.15 -15.85 -7.04
CA ALA A 77 5.52 -15.03 -6.02
C ALA A 77 5.45 -13.58 -6.47
N ALA A 78 4.25 -13.02 -6.49
CA ALA A 78 3.97 -11.64 -6.82
C ALA A 78 3.66 -10.85 -5.55
N PHE A 79 4.16 -9.62 -5.46
CA PHE A 79 4.01 -8.78 -4.29
C PHE A 79 3.31 -7.46 -4.61
N ALA A 80 2.57 -6.93 -3.65
CA ALA A 80 1.85 -5.67 -3.76
C ALA A 80 2.75 -4.50 -4.18
N THR A 81 3.99 -4.49 -3.70
CA THR A 81 4.98 -3.44 -3.98
C THR A 81 6.42 -3.98 -4.06
N GLY A 82 6.59 -5.29 -3.91
CA GLY A 82 7.89 -5.97 -3.88
C GLY A 82 8.32 -6.61 -5.21
N GLY A 83 7.53 -6.45 -6.28
CA GLY A 83 7.83 -7.01 -7.59
C GLY A 83 7.44 -8.48 -7.74
N LEU A 84 8.05 -9.14 -8.70
CA LEU A 84 7.83 -10.55 -9.03
C LEU A 84 9.11 -11.35 -8.77
N TRP A 85 8.95 -12.48 -8.09
CA TRP A 85 10.04 -13.36 -7.70
C TRP A 85 9.81 -14.78 -8.21
N LYS A 86 10.90 -15.51 -8.41
CA LYS A 86 10.90 -16.92 -8.84
C LYS A 86 11.91 -17.71 -8.04
N THR A 87 11.57 -18.96 -7.71
CA THR A 87 12.50 -19.99 -7.27
C THR A 87 12.52 -21.14 -8.29
N GLU A 88 13.65 -21.83 -8.41
CA GLU A 88 13.86 -23.02 -9.24
C GLU A 88 14.44 -24.19 -8.43
N ASP A 89 14.43 -24.07 -7.09
CA ASP A 89 15.03 -25.04 -6.16
C ASP A 89 14.18 -25.27 -4.89
N GLY A 90 12.86 -25.16 -5.04
CA GLY A 90 11.91 -25.39 -3.94
C GLY A 90 11.93 -24.31 -2.87
N GLY A 91 12.31 -23.09 -3.21
CA GLY A 91 12.30 -21.95 -2.30
C GLY A 91 13.60 -21.71 -1.53
N LYS A 92 14.66 -22.48 -1.78
CA LYS A 92 15.98 -22.26 -1.15
C LYS A 92 16.59 -20.93 -1.57
N ASN A 93 16.46 -20.60 -2.87
CA ASN A 93 16.90 -19.33 -3.44
C ASN A 93 15.77 -18.70 -4.24
N TRP A 94 15.65 -17.36 -4.17
CA TRP A 94 14.67 -16.59 -4.90
C TRP A 94 15.36 -15.51 -5.74
N ILE A 95 14.91 -15.34 -6.97
CA ILE A 95 15.45 -14.39 -7.94
C ILE A 95 14.37 -13.35 -8.24
N SER A 96 14.72 -12.05 -8.12
CA SER A 96 13.84 -10.98 -8.56
C SER A 96 13.80 -10.89 -10.07
N LEU A 97 12.59 -10.86 -10.64
CA LEU A 97 12.39 -10.86 -12.09
C LEU A 97 11.99 -9.49 -12.63
N PHE A 98 11.49 -8.57 -11.78
CA PHE A 98 10.78 -7.36 -12.21
C PHE A 98 11.52 -6.05 -11.92
N ASP A 99 12.75 -6.08 -11.46
CA ASP A 99 13.54 -4.92 -11.02
C ASP A 99 13.78 -3.86 -12.12
N LYS A 100 13.65 -4.23 -13.39
CA LYS A 100 13.86 -3.33 -14.54
C LYS A 100 12.57 -2.73 -15.09
N GLU A 101 11.42 -3.11 -14.55
CA GLU A 101 10.11 -2.73 -15.07
C GLU A 101 9.57 -1.44 -14.42
N ALA A 102 8.50 -0.89 -15.00
CA ALA A 102 8.00 0.44 -14.64
C ALA A 102 7.29 0.51 -13.28
N THR A 103 7.03 -0.62 -12.64
CA THR A 103 6.41 -0.70 -11.32
C THR A 103 6.85 -1.98 -10.62
N GLN A 104 6.86 -1.95 -9.29
CA GLN A 104 7.00 -3.15 -8.45
C GLN A 104 5.64 -3.63 -7.92
N SER A 105 4.54 -2.98 -8.28
CA SER A 105 3.19 -3.34 -7.84
C SER A 105 2.59 -4.38 -8.78
N ILE A 106 2.40 -5.60 -8.28
CA ILE A 106 1.82 -6.70 -9.06
C ILE A 106 0.43 -7.03 -8.51
N GLY A 107 -0.56 -7.14 -9.40
CA GLY A 107 -1.91 -7.55 -9.04
C GLY A 107 -2.15 -9.04 -9.19
N ASN A 108 -1.72 -9.60 -10.31
CA ASN A 108 -1.92 -11.02 -10.61
C ASN A 108 -0.91 -11.53 -11.64
N ILE A 109 -0.61 -12.83 -11.59
CA ILE A 109 0.24 -13.55 -12.56
C ILE A 109 -0.50 -14.74 -13.15
N ALA A 110 -0.22 -15.05 -14.41
CA ALA A 110 -0.78 -16.24 -15.07
C ALA A 110 0.25 -16.90 -15.98
N LEU A 111 0.62 -18.13 -15.65
CA LEU A 111 1.34 -19.01 -16.56
C LEU A 111 0.36 -19.51 -17.65
N ALA A 112 0.84 -19.65 -18.89
CA ALA A 112 0.03 -20.24 -19.93
C ALA A 112 -0.01 -21.77 -19.74
N PRO A 113 -1.20 -22.40 -19.60
CA PRO A 113 -1.27 -23.83 -19.35
C PRO A 113 -0.65 -24.70 -20.45
N SER A 114 -0.56 -24.18 -21.68
CA SER A 114 0.05 -24.87 -22.82
C SER A 114 1.56 -24.68 -22.95
N ASP A 115 2.18 -23.72 -22.24
CA ASP A 115 3.62 -23.45 -22.32
C ASP A 115 4.09 -22.67 -21.07
N ASN A 116 4.77 -23.33 -20.17
CA ASN A 116 5.29 -22.76 -18.92
C ASN A 116 6.36 -21.66 -19.11
N ASN A 117 6.86 -21.43 -20.32
CA ASN A 117 7.74 -20.31 -20.62
C ASN A 117 6.96 -19.01 -20.83
N ILE A 118 5.66 -19.08 -21.08
CA ILE A 118 4.82 -17.91 -21.29
C ILE A 118 4.15 -17.52 -19.98
N LEU A 119 4.48 -16.32 -19.51
CA LEU A 119 3.97 -15.72 -18.30
C LEU A 119 3.37 -14.35 -18.60
N TYR A 120 2.15 -14.13 -18.17
CA TYR A 120 1.48 -12.81 -18.18
C TYR A 120 1.45 -12.23 -16.78
N VAL A 121 1.71 -10.93 -16.67
CA VAL A 121 1.74 -10.20 -15.42
C VAL A 121 0.81 -8.99 -15.53
N GLY A 122 -0.22 -8.97 -14.70
CA GLY A 122 -1.09 -7.84 -14.49
C GLY A 122 -0.60 -7.01 -13.31
N THR A 123 -0.37 -5.72 -13.50
CA THR A 123 0.21 -4.84 -12.49
C THR A 123 -0.81 -4.00 -11.76
N GLY A 124 -0.44 -3.49 -10.57
CA GLY A 124 -1.29 -2.74 -9.67
C GLY A 124 -1.99 -3.64 -8.63
N GLU A 125 -1.90 -3.30 -7.37
CA GLU A 125 -2.49 -4.08 -6.29
C GLU A 125 -4.03 -4.07 -6.37
N ALA A 126 -4.64 -5.25 -6.43
CA ALA A 126 -6.08 -5.42 -6.47
C ALA A 126 -6.72 -5.45 -5.08
N ASN A 127 -5.99 -5.94 -4.09
CA ASN A 127 -6.40 -5.96 -2.70
C ASN A 127 -6.09 -4.60 -2.10
N ILE A 128 -7.09 -3.74 -2.06
CA ILE A 128 -6.93 -2.34 -1.68
C ILE A 128 -6.46 -2.23 -0.24
N PHE A 129 -5.42 -1.43 -0.02
CA PHE A 129 -5.03 -0.99 1.31
C PHE A 129 -4.62 0.49 1.31
N ARG A 130 -4.21 1.05 2.46
CA ARG A 130 -3.99 2.50 2.63
C ARG A 130 -2.89 3.08 1.76
N ALA A 131 -1.93 2.26 1.36
CA ALA A 131 -0.75 2.66 0.60
C ALA A 131 -0.59 1.89 -0.71
N SER A 132 -1.68 1.39 -1.30
CA SER A 132 -1.65 0.69 -2.60
C SER A 132 -0.95 1.54 -3.66
N LEU A 133 -0.05 0.89 -4.42
CA LEU A 133 0.60 1.51 -5.57
C LEU A 133 -0.11 1.12 -6.86
N PRO A 134 -0.33 2.06 -7.80
CA PRO A 134 -0.94 1.77 -9.07
C PRO A 134 -0.01 0.96 -9.97
N GLY A 135 -0.62 0.20 -10.86
CA GLY A 135 0.07 -0.55 -11.90
C GLY A 135 0.32 0.26 -13.16
N MET A 136 0.99 -0.41 -14.09
CA MET A 136 1.38 0.06 -15.41
C MET A 136 0.86 -0.87 -16.52
N GLY A 137 -0.35 -1.46 -16.33
CA GLY A 137 -0.98 -2.35 -17.29
C GLY A 137 -0.41 -3.77 -17.28
N MET A 138 -0.25 -4.34 -18.48
CA MET A 138 0.10 -5.73 -18.69
C MET A 138 1.52 -5.92 -19.21
N TYR A 139 2.17 -6.98 -18.73
CA TYR A 139 3.47 -7.45 -19.23
C TYR A 139 3.39 -8.91 -19.63
N LYS A 140 4.26 -9.31 -20.57
CA LYS A 140 4.41 -10.68 -21.05
C LYS A 140 5.89 -11.09 -21.05
N SER A 141 6.16 -12.29 -20.56
CA SER A 141 7.39 -13.02 -20.79
C SER A 141 7.14 -14.23 -21.69
N VAL A 142 8.12 -14.59 -22.50
CA VAL A 142 8.13 -15.81 -23.33
C VAL A 142 9.34 -16.70 -23.01
N ASN A 143 10.00 -16.44 -21.89
CA ASN A 143 11.22 -17.13 -21.46
C ASN A 143 11.24 -17.37 -19.94
N ALA A 144 10.08 -17.75 -19.38
CA ALA A 144 9.88 -18.10 -17.98
C ALA A 144 10.28 -16.96 -16.99
N GLY A 145 10.06 -15.70 -17.39
CA GLY A 145 10.30 -14.52 -16.55
C GLY A 145 11.71 -13.91 -16.67
N LYS A 146 12.60 -14.45 -17.53
CA LYS A 146 13.95 -13.88 -17.72
C LYS A 146 13.93 -12.46 -18.32
N SER A 147 12.90 -12.13 -19.08
CA SER A 147 12.64 -10.77 -19.58
C SER A 147 11.16 -10.56 -19.83
N PHE A 148 10.73 -9.29 -19.78
CA PHE A 148 9.36 -8.90 -20.00
C PHE A 148 9.23 -7.85 -21.11
N THR A 149 8.06 -7.87 -21.75
CA THR A 149 7.63 -6.83 -22.69
C THR A 149 6.33 -6.24 -22.17
N HIS A 150 6.27 -4.90 -22.05
CA HIS A 150 5.02 -4.20 -21.78
C HIS A 150 4.09 -4.35 -22.98
N ILE A 151 2.84 -4.78 -22.75
CA ILE A 151 1.87 -5.12 -23.78
C ILE A 151 0.56 -4.31 -23.68
N GLY A 152 0.61 -3.10 -23.09
CA GLY A 152 -0.51 -2.15 -23.04
C GLY A 152 -1.30 -2.17 -21.75
N LEU A 153 -2.50 -1.57 -21.79
CA LEU A 153 -3.42 -1.38 -20.66
C LEU A 153 -2.88 -0.50 -19.52
N GLU A 154 -1.96 0.41 -19.80
CA GLU A 154 -1.32 1.30 -18.81
C GLU A 154 -2.29 2.28 -18.13
N ASN A 155 -3.50 2.49 -18.69
CA ASN A 155 -4.54 3.34 -18.10
C ASN A 155 -5.44 2.62 -17.09
N THR A 156 -5.35 1.28 -16.99
CA THR A 156 -6.28 0.51 -16.15
C THR A 156 -6.07 0.70 -14.66
N GLY A 157 -4.93 1.26 -14.25
CA GLY A 157 -4.55 1.44 -12.85
C GLY A 157 -4.26 0.14 -12.12
N THR A 158 -5.12 -0.87 -12.27
CA THR A 158 -4.97 -2.18 -11.60
C THR A 158 -5.56 -3.30 -12.46
N ILE A 159 -4.80 -4.39 -12.60
CA ILE A 159 -5.26 -5.66 -13.17
C ILE A 159 -5.40 -6.68 -12.03
N ALA A 160 -6.64 -7.00 -11.70
CA ALA A 160 -6.96 -7.88 -10.57
C ALA A 160 -6.83 -9.37 -10.88
N ARG A 161 -7.05 -9.76 -12.15
CA ARG A 161 -6.97 -11.15 -12.59
C ARG A 161 -6.57 -11.23 -14.06
N VAL A 162 -5.76 -12.23 -14.37
CA VAL A 162 -5.39 -12.60 -15.74
C VAL A 162 -5.77 -14.06 -15.96
N VAL A 163 -6.48 -14.33 -17.05
CA VAL A 163 -6.91 -15.69 -17.42
C VAL A 163 -6.40 -16.00 -18.83
N VAL A 164 -5.60 -17.03 -18.96
CA VAL A 164 -5.04 -17.48 -20.24
C VAL A 164 -5.84 -18.68 -20.75
N HIS A 165 -6.19 -18.68 -22.03
CA HIS A 165 -6.89 -19.78 -22.65
C HIS A 165 -6.03 -21.07 -22.63
N PRO A 166 -6.56 -22.24 -22.21
CA PRO A 166 -5.75 -23.43 -21.91
C PRO A 166 -4.96 -23.99 -23.10
N LYS A 167 -5.47 -23.82 -24.32
CA LYS A 167 -4.84 -24.36 -25.54
C LYS A 167 -4.19 -23.32 -26.44
N ASN A 168 -4.48 -22.01 -26.25
CA ASN A 168 -3.92 -20.96 -27.07
C ASN A 168 -3.41 -19.80 -26.20
N PRO A 169 -2.10 -19.73 -25.95
CA PRO A 169 -1.54 -18.72 -25.05
C PRO A 169 -1.65 -17.28 -25.57
N ASN A 170 -2.10 -17.08 -26.81
CA ASN A 170 -2.34 -15.74 -27.35
C ASN A 170 -3.75 -15.21 -27.04
N ILE A 171 -4.68 -16.04 -26.56
CA ILE A 171 -5.99 -15.62 -26.10
C ILE A 171 -5.91 -15.40 -24.59
N VAL A 172 -6.05 -14.14 -24.15
CA VAL A 172 -5.94 -13.75 -22.76
C VAL A 172 -7.02 -12.76 -22.37
N TYR A 173 -7.56 -12.93 -21.20
CA TYR A 173 -8.51 -12.04 -20.57
C TYR A 173 -7.87 -11.34 -19.36
N ALA A 174 -8.01 -10.02 -19.27
CA ALA A 174 -7.50 -9.21 -18.18
C ALA A 174 -8.66 -8.50 -17.46
N ALA A 175 -8.82 -8.78 -16.19
CA ALA A 175 -9.80 -8.13 -15.31
C ALA A 175 -9.22 -6.81 -14.78
N ALA A 176 -9.67 -5.69 -15.35
CA ALA A 176 -9.25 -4.35 -14.97
C ALA A 176 -10.19 -3.80 -13.89
N SER A 177 -9.71 -3.68 -12.66
CA SER A 177 -10.49 -3.10 -11.57
C SER A 177 -10.46 -1.56 -11.56
N GLY A 178 -9.56 -0.95 -12.32
CA GLY A 178 -9.48 0.50 -12.51
C GLY A 178 -8.65 1.22 -11.45
N ASN A 179 -8.68 2.55 -11.51
CA ASN A 179 -8.08 3.40 -10.50
C ASN A 179 -8.79 3.21 -9.14
N GLU A 180 -8.05 3.34 -8.05
CA GLU A 180 -8.59 3.22 -6.70
C GLU A 180 -9.32 4.50 -6.25
N TRP A 181 -8.79 5.67 -6.61
CA TRP A 181 -9.20 6.94 -6.04
C TRP A 181 -10.10 7.77 -6.94
N THR A 182 -10.04 7.54 -8.26
CA THR A 182 -10.75 8.34 -9.26
C THR A 182 -11.52 7.48 -10.26
N TYR A 183 -12.55 8.06 -10.84
CA TYR A 183 -13.29 7.42 -11.93
C TYR A 183 -12.41 7.34 -13.17
N ASN A 184 -12.49 6.23 -13.91
CA ASN A 184 -11.86 6.09 -15.21
C ASN A 184 -12.62 5.11 -16.10
N LYS A 185 -12.50 5.29 -17.41
CA LYS A 185 -13.17 4.44 -18.43
C LYS A 185 -12.42 3.12 -18.69
N ASP A 186 -11.17 3.03 -18.20
CA ASP A 186 -10.31 1.88 -18.45
C ASP A 186 -10.52 0.81 -17.35
N ARG A 187 -11.80 0.38 -17.21
CA ARG A 187 -12.28 -0.64 -16.27
C ARG A 187 -13.00 -1.75 -17.00
N GLY A 188 -13.21 -2.89 -16.34
CA GLY A 188 -13.96 -4.00 -16.88
C GLY A 188 -13.10 -5.16 -17.34
N ILE A 189 -13.46 -5.81 -18.43
CA ILE A 189 -12.72 -6.96 -18.96
C ILE A 189 -12.15 -6.64 -20.32
N TYR A 190 -10.85 -6.82 -20.46
CA TYR A 190 -10.13 -6.72 -21.72
C TYR A 190 -9.75 -8.09 -22.23
N MET A 191 -9.83 -8.28 -23.54
CA MET A 191 -9.44 -9.50 -24.24
C MET A 191 -8.41 -9.20 -25.33
N THR A 192 -7.42 -10.05 -25.44
CA THR A 192 -6.54 -10.14 -26.61
C THR A 192 -6.68 -11.51 -27.28
N THR A 193 -6.47 -11.57 -28.60
CA THR A 193 -6.37 -12.81 -29.38
C THR A 193 -5.05 -12.95 -30.12
N ASP A 194 -4.14 -11.99 -29.90
CA ASP A 194 -2.85 -11.87 -30.60
C ASP A 194 -1.66 -11.79 -29.61
N GLY A 195 -1.88 -12.25 -28.39
CA GLY A 195 -0.85 -12.32 -27.35
C GLY A 195 -0.49 -10.96 -26.75
N GLY A 196 -1.41 -10.01 -26.77
CA GLY A 196 -1.26 -8.69 -26.15
C GLY A 196 -0.80 -7.59 -27.10
N LYS A 197 -0.74 -7.84 -28.42
CA LYS A 197 -0.44 -6.78 -29.39
C LYS A 197 -1.59 -5.79 -29.52
N SER A 198 -2.83 -6.27 -29.34
CA SER A 198 -4.03 -5.44 -29.26
C SER A 198 -4.97 -5.94 -28.17
N TRP A 199 -5.76 -5.03 -27.60
CA TRP A 199 -6.73 -5.31 -26.55
C TRP A 199 -8.09 -4.71 -26.89
N LYS A 200 -9.17 -5.45 -26.63
CA LYS A 200 -10.55 -5.01 -26.76
C LYS A 200 -11.23 -5.08 -25.39
N ASN A 201 -11.88 -3.98 -24.97
CA ASN A 201 -12.78 -4.03 -23.82
C ASN A 201 -14.05 -4.77 -24.24
N ILE A 202 -14.36 -5.87 -23.56
CA ILE A 202 -15.48 -6.78 -23.87
C ILE A 202 -16.59 -6.76 -22.82
N LEU A 203 -16.33 -6.12 -21.66
CA LEU A 203 -17.36 -5.83 -20.65
C LEU A 203 -16.97 -4.55 -19.91
N PHE A 204 -17.76 -3.51 -20.09
CA PHE A 204 -17.67 -2.24 -19.38
C PHE A 204 -19.04 -1.91 -18.79
N ILE A 205 -19.12 -1.64 -17.49
CA ILE A 205 -20.36 -1.29 -16.81
C ILE A 205 -20.49 0.24 -16.68
N ASN A 206 -19.54 0.85 -15.97
CA ASN A 206 -19.48 2.30 -15.79
C ASN A 206 -18.06 2.72 -15.30
N GLU A 207 -17.83 4.00 -15.07
CA GLU A 207 -16.53 4.55 -14.66
C GLU A 207 -16.14 4.23 -13.21
N LYS A 208 -16.99 3.60 -12.41
CA LYS A 208 -16.75 3.22 -11.01
C LYS A 208 -16.52 1.73 -10.86
N THR A 209 -17.27 0.90 -11.60
CA THR A 209 -17.33 -0.56 -11.46
C THR A 209 -16.31 -1.22 -12.37
N GLY A 210 -15.35 -1.92 -11.78
CA GLY A 210 -14.33 -2.70 -12.49
C GLY A 210 -14.46 -4.19 -12.22
N CYS A 211 -13.70 -5.01 -12.95
CA CYS A 211 -13.66 -6.45 -12.72
C CYS A 211 -12.63 -6.78 -11.64
N ILE A 212 -13.04 -7.45 -10.55
CA ILE A 212 -12.18 -7.79 -9.42
C ILE A 212 -11.82 -9.27 -9.36
N ASP A 213 -12.65 -10.15 -9.92
CA ASP A 213 -12.33 -11.57 -10.09
C ASP A 213 -12.87 -12.07 -11.43
N LEU A 214 -12.16 -13.02 -12.05
CA LEU A 214 -12.50 -13.59 -13.34
C LEU A 214 -12.08 -15.05 -13.36
N ARG A 215 -13.02 -15.95 -13.74
CA ARG A 215 -12.80 -17.38 -13.81
C ARG A 215 -13.28 -17.93 -15.15
N MET A 216 -12.52 -18.87 -15.71
CA MET A 216 -12.88 -19.64 -16.88
C MET A 216 -13.43 -20.99 -16.44
N ASP A 217 -14.47 -21.48 -17.11
CA ASP A 217 -14.98 -22.83 -16.94
C ASP A 217 -13.91 -23.84 -17.44
N PRO A 218 -13.42 -24.77 -16.60
CA PRO A 218 -12.36 -25.69 -16.99
C PRO A 218 -12.78 -26.66 -18.11
N SER A 219 -14.10 -26.87 -18.31
CA SER A 219 -14.63 -27.74 -19.36
C SER A 219 -14.92 -27.01 -20.67
N ASP A 220 -15.12 -25.68 -20.63
CA ASP A 220 -15.44 -24.86 -21.80
C ASP A 220 -14.77 -23.48 -21.72
N PRO A 221 -13.68 -23.25 -22.46
CA PRO A 221 -12.94 -21.98 -22.40
C PRO A 221 -13.70 -20.77 -22.99
N ASN A 222 -14.87 -20.96 -23.62
CA ASN A 222 -15.76 -19.86 -24.03
C ASN A 222 -16.66 -19.40 -22.90
N THR A 223 -16.75 -20.16 -21.80
CA THR A 223 -17.54 -19.81 -20.64
C THR A 223 -16.67 -19.16 -19.58
N LEU A 224 -16.99 -17.90 -19.22
CA LEU A 224 -16.28 -17.17 -18.16
C LEU A 224 -17.31 -16.57 -17.18
N TYR A 225 -16.85 -16.40 -15.94
CA TYR A 225 -17.56 -15.78 -14.83
C TYR A 225 -16.76 -14.60 -14.33
N ALA A 226 -17.39 -13.45 -14.18
CA ALA A 226 -16.76 -12.19 -13.80
C ALA A 226 -17.47 -11.56 -12.61
N SER A 227 -16.73 -11.20 -11.59
CA SER A 227 -17.21 -10.37 -10.49
C SER A 227 -16.89 -8.92 -10.77
N MET A 228 -17.92 -8.12 -10.90
CA MET A 228 -17.84 -6.67 -11.09
C MET A 228 -18.11 -5.97 -9.77
N TRP A 229 -17.28 -4.98 -9.43
CA TRP A 229 -17.32 -4.30 -8.15
C TRP A 229 -16.94 -2.83 -8.24
N ASN A 230 -17.63 -1.97 -7.45
CA ASN A 230 -17.26 -0.57 -7.26
C ASN A 230 -16.06 -0.46 -6.34
N ARG A 231 -14.88 -0.19 -6.94
CA ARG A 231 -13.62 -0.10 -6.22
C ARG A 231 -13.28 1.31 -5.72
N ILE A 232 -14.09 2.30 -6.00
CA ILE A 232 -13.75 3.69 -5.67
C ILE A 232 -13.66 3.90 -4.17
N ARG A 233 -12.50 4.33 -3.72
CA ARG A 233 -12.18 4.66 -2.34
C ARG A 233 -12.04 6.17 -2.15
N LYS A 234 -12.44 6.65 -0.99
CA LYS A 234 -12.18 8.03 -0.55
C LYS A 234 -11.20 8.01 0.62
N ARG A 235 -10.52 9.12 0.87
CA ARG A 235 -9.60 9.22 2.01
C ARG A 235 -10.29 9.00 3.36
N TRP A 236 -11.61 9.18 3.42
CA TRP A 236 -12.45 9.12 4.62
C TRP A 236 -13.49 8.00 4.61
N SER A 237 -13.47 7.11 3.63
CA SER A 237 -14.37 5.96 3.58
C SER A 237 -13.77 4.81 2.77
N ASP A 238 -14.11 3.58 3.15
CA ASP A 238 -13.88 2.41 2.33
C ASP A 238 -14.88 2.32 1.17
N PRO A 239 -14.67 1.46 0.17
CA PRO A 239 -15.63 1.22 -0.88
C PRO A 239 -16.98 0.75 -0.30
N ALA A 240 -18.05 1.27 -0.87
CA ALA A 240 -19.42 0.87 -0.52
C ALA A 240 -20.10 0.18 -1.70
N PRO A 241 -21.03 -0.77 -1.45
CA PRO A 241 -21.82 -1.39 -2.52
C PRO A 241 -22.58 -0.34 -3.35
N GLU A 242 -22.60 -0.52 -4.67
CA GLU A 242 -23.34 0.33 -5.60
C GLU A 242 -24.04 -0.52 -6.68
N ASP A 243 -24.96 0.09 -7.42
CA ASP A 243 -25.56 -0.54 -8.59
C ASP A 243 -24.49 -0.88 -9.64
N GLY A 244 -24.53 -2.11 -10.17
CA GLY A 244 -23.54 -2.63 -11.12
C GLY A 244 -22.57 -3.63 -10.50
N ASP A 245 -22.51 -3.74 -9.16
CA ASP A 245 -21.77 -4.76 -8.46
C ASP A 245 -22.51 -6.09 -8.57
N ASN A 246 -22.00 -6.99 -9.41
CA ASN A 246 -22.71 -8.21 -9.81
C ASN A 246 -21.77 -9.30 -10.31
N ILE A 247 -22.29 -10.54 -10.40
CA ILE A 247 -21.63 -11.62 -11.15
C ILE A 247 -22.20 -11.66 -12.57
N TYR A 248 -21.32 -11.68 -13.55
CA TYR A 248 -21.64 -11.77 -14.97
C TYR A 248 -21.10 -13.06 -15.56
N LYS A 249 -21.81 -13.63 -16.54
CA LYS A 249 -21.44 -14.86 -17.26
C LYS A 249 -21.47 -14.61 -18.77
N THR A 250 -20.49 -15.14 -19.46
CA THR A 250 -20.49 -15.33 -20.91
C THR A 250 -20.38 -16.82 -21.25
N THR A 251 -20.90 -17.24 -22.42
CA THR A 251 -20.76 -18.59 -22.97
C THR A 251 -20.27 -18.57 -24.41
N ASP A 252 -19.83 -17.39 -24.88
CA ASP A 252 -19.41 -17.16 -26.28
C ASP A 252 -18.05 -16.47 -26.39
N GLY A 253 -17.21 -16.64 -25.37
CA GLY A 253 -15.87 -16.06 -25.30
C GLY A 253 -15.86 -14.55 -25.07
N GLY A 254 -16.90 -14.01 -24.42
CA GLY A 254 -16.99 -12.61 -24.05
C GLY A 254 -17.65 -11.71 -25.11
N LYS A 255 -18.33 -12.28 -26.11
CA LYS A 255 -19.10 -11.47 -27.09
C LYS A 255 -20.37 -10.92 -26.46
N THR A 256 -21.03 -11.71 -25.62
CA THR A 256 -22.22 -11.31 -24.84
C THR A 256 -22.06 -11.70 -23.36
N TRP A 257 -22.67 -10.91 -22.48
CA TRP A 257 -22.63 -11.13 -21.04
C TRP A 257 -24.04 -11.00 -20.45
N LYS A 258 -24.36 -11.87 -19.48
CA LYS A 258 -25.59 -11.79 -18.69
C LYS A 258 -25.28 -11.77 -17.21
N VAL A 259 -26.12 -11.10 -16.42
CA VAL A 259 -26.09 -11.14 -14.96
C VAL A 259 -26.58 -12.48 -14.47
N ILE A 260 -25.94 -13.05 -13.47
CA ILE A 260 -26.27 -14.35 -12.86
C ILE A 260 -26.32 -14.22 -11.32
N SER A 261 -27.13 -13.32 -10.78
CA SER A 261 -27.23 -13.02 -9.35
C SER A 261 -28.49 -13.55 -8.66
N ASN A 262 -29.25 -14.43 -9.32
CA ASN A 262 -30.48 -15.00 -8.76
C ASN A 262 -30.18 -15.81 -7.49
N GLY A 263 -30.65 -15.33 -6.33
CA GLY A 263 -30.37 -15.92 -5.01
C GLY A 263 -29.24 -15.22 -4.24
N LEU A 264 -28.47 -14.32 -4.84
CA LEU A 264 -27.52 -13.44 -4.15
C LEU A 264 -28.24 -12.25 -3.50
N PRO A 265 -27.60 -11.53 -2.56
CA PRO A 265 -28.12 -10.26 -2.03
C PRO A 265 -28.37 -9.21 -3.12
N ASP A 266 -29.22 -8.22 -2.81
CA ASP A 266 -29.39 -7.02 -3.66
C ASP A 266 -28.04 -6.35 -3.96
N THR A 267 -27.86 -5.86 -5.19
CA THR A 267 -26.60 -5.25 -5.63
C THR A 267 -26.19 -4.07 -4.77
N LYS A 268 -27.13 -3.28 -4.25
CA LYS A 268 -26.88 -2.17 -3.31
C LYS A 268 -26.38 -2.62 -1.94
N LEU A 269 -26.40 -3.91 -1.68
CA LEU A 269 -25.97 -4.53 -0.43
C LEU A 269 -24.90 -5.61 -0.66
N THR A 270 -24.47 -5.79 -1.89
CA THR A 270 -23.40 -6.71 -2.28
C THR A 270 -22.11 -5.93 -2.49
N GLY A 271 -21.13 -6.16 -1.64
CA GLY A 271 -19.76 -5.65 -1.82
C GLY A 271 -18.94 -6.51 -2.76
N ARG A 272 -17.65 -6.62 -2.49
CA ARG A 272 -16.75 -7.47 -3.30
C ARG A 272 -17.19 -8.95 -3.25
N VAL A 273 -17.12 -9.61 -4.41
CA VAL A 273 -17.40 -11.04 -4.53
C VAL A 273 -16.19 -11.78 -5.11
N GLY A 274 -15.76 -12.83 -4.43
CA GLY A 274 -14.83 -13.82 -4.99
C GLY A 274 -15.57 -15.00 -5.58
N ILE A 275 -15.08 -15.54 -6.69
CA ILE A 275 -15.71 -16.64 -7.43
C ILE A 275 -14.74 -17.83 -7.50
N ALA A 276 -15.25 -19.04 -7.36
CA ALA A 276 -14.53 -20.26 -7.69
C ALA A 276 -15.42 -21.19 -8.53
N VAL A 277 -14.82 -21.84 -9.52
CA VAL A 277 -15.44 -22.88 -10.34
C VAL A 277 -14.79 -24.21 -9.97
N SER A 278 -15.57 -25.25 -9.74
CA SER A 278 -15.02 -26.58 -9.46
C SER A 278 -14.45 -27.20 -10.74
N HIS A 279 -13.22 -27.69 -10.66
CA HIS A 279 -12.60 -28.43 -11.75
C HIS A 279 -13.16 -29.86 -11.87
N SER A 280 -13.49 -30.51 -10.74
CA SER A 280 -14.07 -31.84 -10.72
C SER A 280 -15.53 -31.89 -11.21
N ASN A 281 -16.28 -30.78 -11.02
CA ASN A 281 -17.66 -30.64 -11.50
C ASN A 281 -17.94 -29.18 -11.90
N PRO A 282 -17.75 -28.80 -13.17
CA PRO A 282 -17.93 -27.41 -13.62
C PRO A 282 -19.37 -26.83 -13.54
N ASN A 283 -20.36 -27.64 -13.16
CA ASN A 283 -21.70 -27.13 -12.83
C ASN A 283 -21.72 -26.43 -11.45
N VAL A 284 -20.75 -26.77 -10.58
CA VAL A 284 -20.65 -26.23 -9.22
C VAL A 284 -19.76 -25.00 -9.21
N LEU A 285 -20.34 -23.90 -8.72
CA LEU A 285 -19.66 -22.64 -8.45
C LEU A 285 -19.85 -22.25 -6.99
N TYR A 286 -18.89 -21.49 -6.48
CA TYR A 286 -18.99 -20.83 -5.19
C TYR A 286 -18.77 -19.34 -5.32
N ALA A 287 -19.51 -18.57 -4.50
CA ALA A 287 -19.31 -17.13 -4.35
C ALA A 287 -19.08 -16.80 -2.86
N PHE A 288 -18.00 -16.10 -2.59
CA PHE A 288 -17.73 -15.50 -1.28
C PHE A 288 -18.13 -14.02 -1.37
N VAL A 289 -19.25 -13.69 -0.76
CA VAL A 289 -19.93 -12.39 -0.87
C VAL A 289 -19.65 -11.55 0.38
N ASP A 290 -19.25 -10.31 0.19
CA ASP A 290 -19.25 -9.27 1.23
C ASP A 290 -20.68 -8.71 1.33
N ASP A 291 -21.46 -9.23 2.28
CA ASP A 291 -22.90 -8.99 2.42
C ASP A 291 -23.17 -7.84 3.41
N HIS A 292 -23.60 -6.70 2.91
CA HIS A 292 -23.92 -5.50 3.67
C HIS A 292 -25.36 -5.43 4.23
N ASN A 293 -26.12 -6.53 4.13
CA ASN A 293 -27.40 -6.63 4.84
C ASN A 293 -27.18 -6.49 6.35
N LYS A 294 -28.10 -5.75 6.99
CA LYS A 294 -28.04 -5.54 8.44
C LYS A 294 -28.24 -6.87 9.19
N LYS A 295 -27.27 -7.27 10.01
CA LYS A 295 -27.37 -8.43 10.89
C LYS A 295 -28.08 -8.07 12.22
N ARG A 296 -27.69 -6.95 12.82
CA ARG A 296 -28.26 -6.43 14.07
C ARG A 296 -27.87 -4.96 14.29
N ASP A 297 -28.46 -4.34 15.30
CA ASP A 297 -27.97 -3.07 15.82
C ASP A 297 -26.70 -3.28 16.68
N PRO A 298 -25.77 -2.31 16.71
CA PRO A 298 -24.66 -2.38 17.64
C PRO A 298 -25.10 -2.28 19.09
N LYS A 299 -24.37 -2.94 19.98
CA LYS A 299 -24.58 -2.84 21.43
C LYS A 299 -24.16 -1.43 21.89
N PRO A 300 -24.76 -0.91 23.00
CA PRO A 300 -24.29 0.34 23.57
C PRO A 300 -22.77 0.32 23.87
N GLY A 301 -22.03 1.28 23.35
CA GLY A 301 -20.57 1.37 23.52
C GLY A 301 -19.75 0.39 22.68
N GLU A 302 -20.36 -0.34 21.76
CA GLU A 302 -19.64 -1.29 20.89
C GLU A 302 -18.61 -0.55 19.99
N THR A 303 -17.37 -1.03 20.05
CA THR A 303 -16.27 -0.54 19.23
C THR A 303 -15.66 -1.67 18.41
N ASP A 304 -15.01 -1.32 17.32
CA ASP A 304 -14.17 -2.27 16.56
C ASP A 304 -12.78 -2.43 17.22
N SER A 305 -11.88 -3.20 16.60
CA SER A 305 -10.53 -3.44 17.09
C SER A 305 -9.63 -2.19 17.12
N TYR A 306 -10.01 -1.15 16.38
CA TYR A 306 -9.36 0.17 16.42
C TYR A 306 -10.00 1.12 17.44
N GLU A 307 -10.89 0.60 18.32
CA GLU A 307 -11.67 1.38 19.31
C GLU A 307 -12.57 2.44 18.66
N ARG A 308 -12.95 2.28 17.38
CA ARG A 308 -13.89 3.16 16.69
C ARG A 308 -15.32 2.71 16.94
N LYS A 309 -16.22 3.67 17.15
CA LYS A 309 -17.64 3.39 17.38
C LYS A 309 -18.27 2.65 16.21
N VAL A 310 -18.86 1.48 16.47
CA VAL A 310 -19.62 0.71 15.47
C VAL A 310 -20.97 1.37 15.25
N GLN A 311 -21.31 1.65 13.98
CA GLN A 311 -22.59 2.30 13.63
C GLN A 311 -23.64 1.32 13.13
N LYS A 312 -23.24 0.18 12.57
CA LYS A 312 -24.10 -0.87 12.04
C LYS A 312 -23.34 -2.20 12.05
N VAL A 313 -23.98 -3.28 12.42
CA VAL A 313 -23.43 -4.63 12.26
C VAL A 313 -24.10 -5.29 11.06
N VAL A 314 -23.28 -5.64 10.06
CA VAL A 314 -23.73 -6.29 8.83
C VAL A 314 -23.44 -7.80 8.86
N ILE A 315 -24.00 -8.56 7.92
CA ILE A 315 -23.75 -10.00 7.79
C ILE A 315 -22.26 -10.25 7.51
N GLY A 316 -21.66 -9.48 6.62
CA GLY A 316 -20.26 -9.63 6.24
C GLY A 316 -20.02 -10.82 5.33
N GLY A 317 -19.00 -11.63 5.63
CA GLY A 317 -18.66 -12.78 4.80
C GLY A 317 -19.77 -13.82 4.74
N ALA A 318 -20.31 -14.07 3.55
CA ALA A 318 -21.32 -15.09 3.29
C ALA A 318 -20.93 -15.97 2.09
N ILE A 319 -21.18 -17.26 2.20
CA ILE A 319 -20.89 -18.25 1.16
C ILE A 319 -22.16 -18.66 0.46
N TYR A 320 -22.11 -18.64 -0.86
CA TYR A 320 -23.18 -19.12 -1.74
C TYR A 320 -22.62 -20.21 -2.65
N ARG A 321 -23.48 -21.19 -2.98
CA ARG A 321 -23.21 -22.27 -3.92
C ARG A 321 -24.23 -22.24 -5.06
N SER A 322 -23.77 -22.49 -6.27
CA SER A 322 -24.60 -22.82 -7.43
C SER A 322 -24.28 -24.24 -7.87
N ASN A 323 -25.30 -24.99 -8.32
CA ASN A 323 -25.17 -26.32 -8.90
C ASN A 323 -25.57 -26.36 -10.39
N ASP A 324 -25.79 -25.19 -10.99
CA ASP A 324 -26.34 -25.01 -12.35
C ASP A 324 -25.56 -23.96 -13.17
N LYS A 325 -24.23 -23.88 -12.96
CA LYS A 325 -23.33 -22.94 -13.65
C LYS A 325 -23.71 -21.47 -13.39
N GLY A 326 -24.21 -21.15 -12.20
CA GLY A 326 -24.52 -19.79 -11.75
C GLY A 326 -25.92 -19.30 -12.11
N GLU A 327 -26.82 -20.14 -12.66
CA GLU A 327 -28.19 -19.70 -12.98
C GLU A 327 -28.99 -19.41 -11.69
N SER A 328 -28.68 -20.14 -10.60
CA SER A 328 -29.24 -19.89 -9.26
C SER A 328 -28.20 -20.12 -8.16
N TRP A 329 -28.37 -19.41 -7.05
CA TRP A 329 -27.46 -19.45 -5.91
C TRP A 329 -28.21 -19.75 -4.62
N GLU A 330 -27.64 -20.64 -3.80
CA GLU A 330 -28.12 -21.00 -2.47
C GLU A 330 -27.11 -20.52 -1.42
N LYS A 331 -27.61 -19.85 -0.37
CA LYS A 331 -26.77 -19.41 0.76
C LYS A 331 -26.42 -20.62 1.62
N MET A 332 -25.13 -20.91 1.75
CA MET A 332 -24.63 -22.05 2.52
C MET A 332 -24.33 -21.67 3.98
N ALA A 333 -23.64 -20.56 4.22
CA ALA A 333 -23.25 -20.13 5.54
C ALA A 333 -22.94 -18.63 5.62
N GLU A 334 -23.02 -18.09 6.86
CA GLU A 334 -22.42 -16.80 7.25
C GLU A 334 -21.14 -17.11 8.02
N ILE A 335 -20.01 -16.63 7.51
CA ILE A 335 -18.68 -16.95 8.05
C ILE A 335 -17.96 -15.73 8.66
N HIS A 336 -18.70 -14.64 8.86
CA HIS A 336 -18.17 -13.39 9.43
C HIS A 336 -17.49 -13.61 10.79
N ASP A 337 -18.14 -14.30 11.72
CA ASP A 337 -17.61 -14.53 13.06
C ASP A 337 -16.35 -15.42 13.05
N PHE A 338 -16.16 -16.20 11.99
CA PHE A 338 -15.00 -17.05 11.79
C PHE A 338 -13.72 -16.24 11.49
N PHE A 339 -13.83 -15.17 10.72
CA PHE A 339 -12.69 -14.33 10.36
C PHE A 339 -12.37 -13.26 11.40
N LYS A 340 -13.26 -13.03 12.39
CA LYS A 340 -13.13 -11.97 13.42
C LYS A 340 -12.57 -10.68 12.82
N PRO A 341 -13.28 -10.02 11.91
CA PRO A 341 -12.78 -8.86 11.22
C PRO A 341 -12.51 -7.73 12.22
N PHE A 342 -11.39 -7.11 12.08
CA PHE A 342 -10.96 -6.02 12.94
C PHE A 342 -11.83 -4.76 12.80
N SER A 343 -12.41 -4.57 11.61
CA SER A 343 -13.33 -3.47 11.38
C SER A 343 -14.29 -3.83 10.24
N GLY A 344 -15.56 -3.86 10.51
CA GLY A 344 -16.58 -4.19 9.52
C GLY A 344 -16.36 -5.54 8.86
N THR A 345 -16.48 -5.64 7.55
CA THR A 345 -16.46 -6.91 6.85
C THR A 345 -15.09 -7.35 6.38
N TYR A 346 -14.15 -6.42 6.12
CA TYR A 346 -12.92 -6.67 5.35
C TYR A 346 -13.13 -7.45 4.03
N GLY A 347 -14.37 -7.70 3.63
CA GLY A 347 -14.68 -8.33 2.36
C GLY A 347 -14.12 -7.56 1.18
N TRP A 348 -14.08 -6.23 1.28
CA TRP A 348 -13.50 -5.35 0.28
C TRP A 348 -11.98 -5.58 0.07
N VAL A 349 -11.26 -6.13 1.04
CA VAL A 349 -9.83 -6.52 0.90
C VAL A 349 -9.71 -7.95 0.41
N PHE A 350 -10.43 -8.88 1.03
CA PHE A 350 -10.21 -10.31 0.84
C PHE A 350 -11.20 -10.94 -0.15
N SER A 351 -12.35 -11.39 0.30
CA SER A 351 -13.38 -12.10 -0.49
C SER A 351 -12.80 -13.05 -1.55
N GLN A 352 -11.86 -13.91 -1.15
CA GLN A 352 -11.24 -14.88 -2.04
C GLN A 352 -11.60 -16.31 -1.62
N ILE A 353 -11.95 -17.14 -2.60
CA ILE A 353 -12.39 -18.51 -2.42
C ILE A 353 -11.69 -19.43 -3.43
N ARG A 354 -11.38 -20.65 -3.00
CA ARG A 354 -10.83 -21.71 -3.87
C ARG A 354 -11.58 -23.00 -3.62
N VAL A 355 -11.69 -23.83 -4.64
CA VAL A 355 -12.23 -25.19 -4.57
C VAL A 355 -11.06 -26.14 -4.81
N ASP A 356 -11.02 -27.25 -4.07
CA ASP A 356 -10.08 -28.33 -4.34
C ASP A 356 -10.26 -28.84 -5.78
N PRO A 357 -9.21 -29.00 -6.57
CA PRO A 357 -9.34 -29.43 -7.96
C PRO A 357 -9.98 -30.83 -8.14
N LYS A 358 -9.97 -31.68 -7.11
CA LYS A 358 -10.49 -33.07 -7.17
C LYS A 358 -11.79 -33.28 -6.41
N ASP A 359 -12.15 -32.37 -5.46
CA ASP A 359 -13.39 -32.45 -4.67
C ASP A 359 -14.19 -31.14 -4.70
N GLU A 360 -15.35 -31.15 -5.36
CA GLU A 360 -16.25 -30.01 -5.45
C GLU A 360 -16.80 -29.52 -4.10
N ASN A 361 -16.72 -30.33 -3.05
CA ASN A 361 -17.24 -30.01 -1.71
C ASN A 361 -16.16 -29.50 -0.76
N GLU A 362 -14.89 -29.66 -1.14
CA GLU A 362 -13.76 -29.12 -0.37
C GLU A 362 -13.42 -27.72 -0.86
N ILE A 363 -13.67 -26.72 0.00
CA ILE A 363 -13.47 -25.31 -0.35
C ILE A 363 -12.69 -24.58 0.73
N TYR A 364 -11.96 -23.58 0.29
CA TYR A 364 -11.11 -22.73 1.12
C TYR A 364 -11.48 -21.27 0.93
N VAL A 365 -11.53 -20.52 2.01
CA VAL A 365 -11.71 -19.06 2.00
C VAL A 365 -10.51 -18.40 2.65
N MET A 366 -10.10 -17.29 2.08
CA MET A 366 -8.95 -16.51 2.50
C MET A 366 -9.40 -15.18 3.07
N GLY A 367 -8.76 -14.75 4.15
CA GLY A 367 -9.02 -13.53 4.88
C GLY A 367 -7.96 -13.35 5.95
N VAL A 368 -8.26 -12.58 7.00
CA VAL A 368 -7.38 -12.45 8.19
C VAL A 368 -6.99 -13.85 8.72
N SER A 369 -7.93 -14.76 8.73
CA SER A 369 -7.70 -16.20 8.94
C SER A 369 -8.18 -16.98 7.73
N MET A 370 -7.74 -18.22 7.57
CA MET A 370 -8.23 -19.12 6.54
C MET A 370 -9.29 -20.06 7.10
N GLY A 371 -10.30 -20.37 6.29
CA GLY A 371 -11.33 -21.37 6.57
C GLY A 371 -11.33 -22.49 5.54
N LYS A 372 -11.64 -23.70 5.99
CA LYS A 372 -11.85 -24.88 5.17
C LYS A 372 -13.22 -25.48 5.45
N SER A 373 -13.94 -25.84 4.41
CA SER A 373 -15.16 -26.66 4.45
C SER A 373 -14.93 -27.92 3.62
N THR A 374 -15.51 -29.04 4.04
CA THR A 374 -15.48 -30.34 3.33
C THR A 374 -16.89 -30.87 3.03
N ASP A 375 -17.92 -30.04 3.18
CA ASP A 375 -19.32 -30.39 2.99
C ASP A 375 -20.08 -29.39 2.10
N GLY A 376 -19.35 -28.77 1.17
CA GLY A 376 -19.90 -27.81 0.20
C GLY A 376 -20.25 -26.46 0.81
N GLY A 377 -19.57 -26.05 1.87
CA GLY A 377 -19.71 -24.72 2.47
C GLY A 377 -20.71 -24.63 3.61
N LYS A 378 -21.27 -25.75 4.09
CA LYS A 378 -22.27 -25.80 5.19
C LYS A 378 -21.61 -25.60 6.54
N THR A 379 -20.50 -26.31 6.79
CA THR A 379 -19.74 -26.20 8.04
C THR A 379 -18.28 -25.81 7.76
N TRP A 380 -17.66 -25.11 8.70
CA TRP A 380 -16.35 -24.51 8.53
C TRP A 380 -15.43 -24.81 9.70
N LYS A 381 -14.17 -25.07 9.38
CA LYS A 381 -13.08 -25.17 10.36
C LYS A 381 -12.00 -24.18 9.98
N GLN A 382 -11.29 -23.68 10.98
CA GLN A 382 -10.11 -22.86 10.72
C GLN A 382 -9.03 -23.73 10.08
N PHE A 383 -8.47 -23.26 8.98
CA PHE A 383 -7.39 -23.93 8.28
C PHE A 383 -6.06 -23.38 8.78
N ARG A 384 -5.38 -24.18 9.61
CA ARG A 384 -4.11 -23.85 10.29
C ARG A 384 -3.18 -25.05 10.27
N PRO A 385 -1.86 -24.83 10.47
CA PRO A 385 -0.93 -25.91 10.75
C PRO A 385 -1.46 -26.82 11.87
N SER A 386 -1.41 -28.11 11.65
CA SER A 386 -1.91 -29.10 12.63
C SER A 386 -0.80 -29.90 13.29
N ASP A 387 0.40 -29.90 12.72
CA ASP A 387 1.60 -30.53 13.32
C ASP A 387 2.41 -29.49 14.11
N LYS A 388 2.86 -29.85 15.30
CA LYS A 388 3.70 -29.01 16.17
C LYS A 388 5.08 -28.69 15.56
N LYS A 389 5.49 -29.42 14.53
CA LYS A 389 6.75 -29.17 13.77
C LYS A 389 6.60 -28.14 12.69
N SER A 390 5.36 -27.74 12.39
CA SER A 390 5.08 -26.73 11.38
C SER A 390 5.51 -25.36 11.86
N GLU A 391 6.00 -24.55 10.93
CA GLU A 391 6.05 -23.11 11.14
C GLU A 391 4.63 -22.55 11.15
N ASP A 392 4.42 -21.48 11.92
CA ASP A 392 3.14 -20.76 11.90
C ASP A 392 3.05 -19.94 10.61
N ILE A 393 1.85 -19.85 10.04
CA ILE A 393 1.59 -19.06 8.83
C ILE A 393 1.10 -17.68 9.23
N HIS A 394 1.54 -16.66 8.49
CA HIS A 394 1.06 -15.30 8.70
C HIS A 394 -0.45 -15.20 8.40
N GLY A 395 -1.14 -14.28 9.07
CA GLY A 395 -2.52 -13.93 8.74
C GLY A 395 -2.63 -13.19 7.41
N ASP A 396 -3.83 -12.68 7.14
CA ASP A 396 -4.11 -11.83 5.96
C ASP A 396 -3.74 -12.52 4.64
N ASN A 397 -4.53 -13.55 4.30
CA ASN A 397 -4.24 -14.44 3.17
C ASN A 397 -4.91 -13.93 1.90
N HIS A 398 -4.15 -13.77 0.82
CA HIS A 398 -4.58 -13.14 -0.43
C HIS A 398 -4.58 -14.07 -1.63
N ALA A 399 -3.74 -15.10 -1.65
CA ALA A 399 -3.56 -15.97 -2.79
C ALA A 399 -3.35 -17.42 -2.37
N MET A 400 -3.93 -18.35 -3.11
CA MET A 400 -3.73 -19.78 -2.93
C MET A 400 -3.71 -20.46 -4.30
N TRP A 401 -2.69 -21.26 -4.52
CA TRP A 401 -2.53 -22.11 -5.70
C TRP A 401 -2.44 -23.57 -5.28
N PHE A 402 -3.14 -24.43 -6.00
CA PHE A 402 -3.08 -25.90 -5.85
C PHE A 402 -2.35 -26.54 -7.00
N ASP A 403 -1.58 -27.58 -6.70
CA ASP A 403 -1.13 -28.50 -7.73
C ASP A 403 -2.29 -29.41 -8.15
N GLU A 404 -2.70 -29.36 -9.41
CA GLU A 404 -3.84 -30.14 -9.92
C GLU A 404 -3.59 -31.66 -9.90
N GLU A 405 -2.32 -32.10 -9.98
CA GLU A 405 -1.94 -33.51 -9.87
C GLU A 405 -1.88 -33.97 -8.41
N ASN A 406 -1.44 -33.09 -7.50
CA ASN A 406 -1.36 -33.35 -6.07
C ASN A 406 -1.92 -32.17 -5.25
N PRO A 407 -3.23 -32.12 -4.98
CA PRO A 407 -3.87 -31.02 -4.23
C PRO A 407 -3.36 -30.81 -2.79
N ASP A 408 -2.68 -31.81 -2.21
CA ASP A 408 -2.01 -31.65 -0.92
C ASP A 408 -0.82 -30.67 -0.98
N ARG A 409 -0.29 -30.40 -2.20
CA ARG A 409 0.67 -29.34 -2.44
C ARG A 409 -0.04 -28.02 -2.66
N ILE A 410 0.17 -27.09 -1.71
CA ILE A 410 -0.43 -25.76 -1.74
C ILE A 410 0.68 -24.71 -1.65
N ILE A 411 0.57 -23.65 -2.44
CA ILE A 411 1.34 -22.42 -2.29
C ILE A 411 0.37 -21.34 -1.80
N LEU A 412 0.75 -20.61 -0.74
CA LEU A 412 -0.07 -19.59 -0.09
C LEU A 412 0.69 -18.26 -0.10
N GLY A 413 0.01 -17.19 -0.50
CA GLY A 413 0.47 -15.81 -0.37
C GLY A 413 -0.31 -15.07 0.71
N ASN A 414 0.41 -14.40 1.60
CA ASN A 414 -0.15 -13.63 2.72
C ASN A 414 0.63 -12.33 2.94
N ASP A 415 0.27 -11.55 3.96
CA ASP A 415 0.95 -10.27 4.24
C ASP A 415 2.38 -10.44 4.77
N GLY A 416 2.73 -11.59 5.32
CA GLY A 416 4.10 -11.96 5.69
C GLY A 416 4.93 -12.58 4.55
N GLY A 417 4.34 -12.81 3.36
CA GLY A 417 5.05 -13.36 2.21
C GLY A 417 4.47 -14.64 1.64
N VAL A 418 5.28 -15.69 1.53
CA VAL A 418 4.92 -16.96 0.89
C VAL A 418 5.13 -18.12 1.84
N SER A 419 4.17 -19.04 1.85
CA SER A 419 4.23 -20.30 2.59
C SER A 419 3.85 -21.48 1.68
N THR A 420 4.37 -22.66 1.95
CA THR A 420 4.04 -23.88 1.19
C THR A 420 3.77 -25.06 2.11
N THR A 421 2.92 -25.96 1.65
CA THR A 421 2.69 -27.27 2.25
C THR A 421 2.72 -28.36 1.17
N MET A 422 3.06 -29.59 1.56
CA MET A 422 3.08 -30.76 0.69
C MET A 422 2.15 -31.87 1.19
N ASP A 423 1.42 -31.62 2.28
CA ASP A 423 0.62 -32.62 3.02
C ASP A 423 -0.79 -32.11 3.40
N GLY A 424 -1.34 -31.22 2.58
CA GLY A 424 -2.69 -30.69 2.76
C GLY A 424 -2.81 -29.74 3.95
N GLY A 425 -1.73 -29.04 4.32
CA GLY A 425 -1.72 -28.01 5.33
C GLY A 425 -1.40 -28.49 6.75
N LYS A 426 -0.85 -29.68 6.92
CA LYS A 426 -0.42 -30.19 8.24
C LYS A 426 0.90 -29.52 8.65
N ILE A 427 1.86 -29.52 7.73
CA ILE A 427 3.17 -28.86 7.89
C ILE A 427 3.31 -27.77 6.84
N TRP A 428 3.72 -26.59 7.26
CA TRP A 428 4.00 -25.45 6.41
C TRP A 428 5.46 -25.03 6.53
N ASN A 429 6.04 -24.57 5.41
CA ASN A 429 7.34 -23.95 5.34
C ASN A 429 7.17 -22.50 4.85
N ASN A 430 7.81 -21.55 5.51
CA ASN A 430 7.75 -20.13 5.19
C ASN A 430 9.04 -19.68 4.49
N PHE A 431 8.92 -18.67 3.62
CA PHE A 431 10.05 -18.05 2.93
C PHE A 431 10.23 -16.57 3.31
N PHE A 432 9.80 -16.18 4.50
CA PHE A 432 9.83 -14.79 4.97
C PHE A 432 11.26 -14.24 5.08
N ASP A 433 12.24 -15.09 5.35
CA ASP A 433 13.66 -14.77 5.43
C ASP A 433 14.41 -14.78 4.08
N LYS A 434 13.71 -15.12 2.98
CA LYS A 434 14.29 -15.25 1.63
C LYS A 434 13.87 -14.12 0.68
N LEU A 435 12.86 -13.36 1.04
CA LEU A 435 12.19 -12.42 0.15
C LEU A 435 12.25 -11.00 0.76
N PRO A 436 13.14 -10.12 0.31
CA PRO A 436 13.29 -8.76 0.83
C PRO A 436 12.19 -7.83 0.27
N THR A 437 10.96 -8.08 0.67
CA THR A 437 9.79 -7.37 0.14
C THR A 437 9.02 -6.59 1.20
N THR A 438 9.62 -6.37 2.38
CA THR A 438 9.02 -5.59 3.47
C THR A 438 8.64 -4.18 3.08
N GLN A 439 7.47 -3.75 3.57
CA GLN A 439 6.83 -2.47 3.26
C GLN A 439 6.99 -1.51 4.44
N PHE A 440 8.06 -0.71 4.44
CA PHE A 440 8.30 0.29 5.49
C PHE A 440 7.50 1.57 5.24
N TYR A 441 6.84 2.08 6.28
CA TYR A 441 6.22 3.40 6.28
C TYR A 441 7.22 4.52 6.59
N ASN A 442 8.15 4.27 7.51
CA ASN A 442 9.13 5.27 7.96
C ASN A 442 10.34 4.60 8.61
N VAL A 443 11.37 5.41 8.86
CA VAL A 443 12.57 4.99 9.59
C VAL A 443 13.03 6.06 10.58
N ALA A 444 13.60 5.58 11.69
CA ALA A 444 14.27 6.37 12.72
C ALA A 444 15.60 5.70 13.12
N TYR A 445 16.35 6.33 14.02
CA TYR A 445 17.64 5.84 14.48
C TYR A 445 17.86 6.13 15.99
N ASP A 446 18.79 5.42 16.58
CA ASP A 446 19.37 5.75 17.88
C ASP A 446 20.81 6.31 17.73
N MET A 447 21.46 6.59 18.88
CA MET A 447 22.83 7.11 18.91
C MET A 447 23.85 6.07 19.40
N GLU A 448 23.46 4.78 19.42
CA GLU A 448 24.37 3.67 19.76
C GLU A 448 25.51 3.52 18.73
N THR A 449 26.51 2.69 19.04
CA THR A 449 27.65 2.43 18.14
C THR A 449 27.87 0.93 17.96
N PRO A 450 27.59 0.36 16.78
CA PRO A 450 26.90 0.98 15.62
C PRO A 450 25.47 1.37 15.95
N PHE A 451 24.94 2.39 15.28
CA PHE A 451 23.55 2.79 15.50
C PHE A 451 22.57 1.74 14.99
N ASN A 452 21.38 1.72 15.57
CA ASN A 452 20.29 0.89 15.09
C ASN A 452 19.31 1.73 14.25
N VAL A 453 18.76 1.08 13.24
CA VAL A 453 17.65 1.60 12.44
C VAL A 453 16.35 1.02 13.01
N PHE A 454 15.38 1.87 13.26
CA PHE A 454 14.03 1.51 13.66
C PHE A 454 13.10 1.78 12.48
N GLY A 455 12.05 0.97 12.30
CA GLY A 455 11.08 1.22 11.25
C GLY A 455 9.77 0.49 11.48
N SER A 456 8.69 1.16 11.10
CA SER A 456 7.35 0.58 11.10
C SER A 456 7.10 -0.11 9.77
N ILE A 457 6.77 -1.40 9.83
CA ILE A 457 6.50 -2.27 8.68
C ILE A 457 5.01 -2.55 8.62
N GLN A 458 4.42 -2.45 7.45
CA GLN A 458 3.02 -2.78 7.24
C GLN A 458 2.77 -4.24 7.61
N ASP A 459 1.69 -4.49 8.34
CA ASP A 459 1.17 -5.78 8.79
C ASP A 459 2.10 -6.59 9.70
N GLU A 460 3.31 -6.08 9.98
CA GLU A 460 4.31 -6.73 10.82
C GLU A 460 4.58 -6.00 12.15
N GLY A 461 4.30 -4.69 12.22
CA GLY A 461 4.61 -3.87 13.38
C GLY A 461 5.92 -3.10 13.27
N THR A 462 6.53 -2.79 14.41
CA THR A 462 7.79 -2.04 14.46
C THR A 462 8.98 -2.97 14.70
N PHE A 463 10.05 -2.75 13.94
CA PHE A 463 11.31 -3.52 14.04
C PHE A 463 12.51 -2.60 14.20
N SER A 464 13.58 -3.12 14.80
CA SER A 464 14.86 -2.45 14.82
C SER A 464 16.00 -3.42 14.59
N GLY A 465 17.09 -2.95 14.00
CA GLY A 465 18.31 -3.73 13.79
C GLY A 465 19.51 -2.85 13.54
N SER A 466 20.72 -3.42 13.72
CA SER A 466 21.94 -2.67 13.47
C SER A 466 22.01 -2.15 12.04
N VAL A 467 22.48 -0.91 11.87
CA VAL A 467 22.79 -0.34 10.54
C VAL A 467 23.79 -1.20 9.76
N ASN A 468 24.61 -1.99 10.41
CA ASN A 468 25.60 -2.85 9.76
C ASN A 468 25.04 -4.18 9.26
N ASN A 469 23.75 -4.47 9.48
CA ASN A 469 23.12 -5.66 8.93
C ASN A 469 23.19 -5.70 7.40
N THR A 470 23.12 -6.90 6.86
CA THR A 470 22.91 -7.17 5.44
C THR A 470 21.77 -8.19 5.30
N PHE A 471 20.99 -8.08 4.23
CA PHE A 471 19.93 -9.05 3.98
C PHE A 471 20.48 -10.45 3.73
N VAL A 472 21.56 -10.55 2.99
CA VAL A 472 22.31 -11.82 2.77
C VAL A 472 23.16 -12.08 3.99
N LYS A 473 22.57 -12.67 5.02
CA LYS A 473 23.13 -13.14 6.30
C LYS A 473 24.34 -12.38 6.82
N PRO A 474 24.17 -11.60 7.86
CA PRO A 474 25.28 -11.25 8.71
C PRO A 474 25.74 -12.57 9.34
N GLN A 475 26.97 -12.88 9.13
CA GLN A 475 27.55 -14.08 9.71
C GLN A 475 28.28 -13.73 11.00
N ASP A 476 28.28 -12.46 11.34
CA ASP A 476 28.85 -11.93 12.59
C ASP A 476 27.74 -11.88 13.65
N SER A 477 27.79 -12.81 14.59
CA SER A 477 26.86 -12.89 15.72
C SER A 477 26.93 -11.68 16.68
N THR A 478 27.92 -10.81 16.52
CA THR A 478 28.04 -9.57 17.31
C THR A 478 27.17 -8.45 16.76
N ILE A 479 26.69 -8.56 15.50
CA ILE A 479 25.79 -7.58 14.90
C ILE A 479 24.36 -7.88 15.37
N ARG A 480 23.70 -6.88 15.99
CA ARG A 480 22.31 -7.00 16.41
C ARG A 480 21.43 -7.27 15.17
N SER A 481 20.79 -8.43 15.15
CA SER A 481 19.80 -8.80 14.13
C SER A 481 18.54 -7.92 14.21
N TRP A 482 17.71 -7.94 13.17
CA TRP A 482 16.41 -7.31 13.20
C TRP A 482 15.48 -8.05 14.15
N ASP A 483 14.82 -7.32 15.05
CA ASP A 483 13.87 -7.84 16.01
C ASP A 483 12.78 -6.83 16.31
N TYR A 484 11.72 -7.28 16.99
CA TYR A 484 10.62 -6.41 17.39
C TYR A 484 11.11 -5.23 18.24
N ALA A 485 10.53 -4.07 17.96
CA ALA A 485 10.74 -2.84 18.71
C ALA A 485 9.38 -2.26 19.14
N PRO A 486 9.37 -1.36 20.14
CA PRO A 486 8.14 -0.75 20.62
C PRO A 486 7.40 0.01 19.52
N GLY A 487 6.08 -0.21 19.47
CA GLY A 487 5.18 0.37 18.48
C GLY A 487 4.33 -0.70 17.81
N GLY A 488 3.58 -0.30 16.83
CA GLY A 488 2.77 -1.17 16.02
C GLY A 488 2.98 -0.87 14.54
N GLU A 489 2.09 -1.34 13.74
CA GLU A 489 1.94 -0.86 12.38
C GLU A 489 1.49 0.61 12.36
N GLY A 490 1.87 1.37 11.34
CA GLY A 490 1.48 2.79 11.23
C GLY A 490 2.10 3.67 12.31
N THR A 491 3.33 3.37 12.70
CA THR A 491 4.03 4.07 13.79
C THR A 491 5.02 5.09 13.25
N GLN A 492 4.99 6.32 13.77
CA GLN A 492 6.16 7.22 13.76
C GLN A 492 6.94 7.03 15.05
N ILE A 493 8.24 6.82 14.92
CA ILE A 493 9.12 6.43 16.01
C ILE A 493 10.05 7.60 16.33
N GLN A 494 10.22 7.87 17.64
CA GLN A 494 11.23 8.80 18.16
C GLN A 494 12.03 8.07 19.24
N VAL A 495 13.32 7.94 19.04
CA VAL A 495 14.23 7.34 20.03
C VAL A 495 14.96 8.46 20.76
N ASP A 496 15.05 8.37 22.07
CA ASP A 496 15.78 9.35 22.88
C ASP A 496 17.28 9.31 22.54
N PRO A 497 17.87 10.42 22.02
CA PRO A 497 19.26 10.45 21.62
C PRO A 497 20.26 10.30 22.76
N LYS A 498 19.82 10.41 24.02
CA LYS A 498 20.65 10.24 25.22
C LYS A 498 20.45 8.87 25.89
N ASN A 499 19.36 8.17 25.56
CA ASN A 499 19.04 6.86 26.10
C ASN A 499 18.25 6.04 25.08
N ALA A 500 18.94 5.20 24.32
CA ALA A 500 18.35 4.38 23.26
C ALA A 500 17.24 3.42 23.74
N ASN A 501 17.13 3.17 25.04
CA ASN A 501 16.04 2.36 25.59
C ASN A 501 14.70 3.11 25.65
N ILE A 502 14.70 4.44 25.62
CA ILE A 502 13.45 5.22 25.68
C ILE A 502 12.97 5.52 24.27
N VAL A 503 11.80 4.98 23.96
CA VAL A 503 11.16 5.09 22.64
C VAL A 503 9.75 5.67 22.80
N PHE A 504 9.45 6.68 21.99
CA PHE A 504 8.09 7.15 21.78
C PHE A 504 7.61 6.64 20.41
N SER A 505 6.49 5.95 20.41
CA SER A 505 5.93 5.35 19.20
C SER A 505 4.44 5.68 19.09
N SER A 506 4.04 6.28 17.97
CA SER A 506 2.62 6.36 17.65
C SER A 506 2.15 5.02 17.07
N SER A 507 0.88 4.74 17.15
CA SER A 507 0.23 3.60 16.51
C SER A 507 -1.06 4.11 15.89
N TYR A 508 -1.77 3.27 15.16
CA TYR A 508 -2.93 3.67 14.34
C TYR A 508 -3.75 4.82 14.93
N TYR A 509 -4.03 5.81 14.10
CA TYR A 509 -4.90 6.95 14.44
C TYR A 509 -4.41 7.79 15.63
N GLY A 510 -3.07 7.86 15.79
CA GLY A 510 -2.44 8.75 16.76
C GLY A 510 -2.44 8.25 18.20
N ARG A 511 -2.57 6.94 18.42
CA ARG A 511 -2.26 6.37 19.74
C ARG A 511 -0.78 6.52 20.00
N LEU A 512 -0.40 7.03 21.15
CA LEU A 512 0.99 7.24 21.54
C LEU A 512 1.37 6.37 22.72
N MET A 513 2.55 5.74 22.62
CA MET A 513 3.17 4.96 23.68
C MET A 513 4.54 5.52 24.02
N LYS A 514 4.93 5.42 25.28
CA LYS A 514 6.31 5.53 25.76
C LYS A 514 6.77 4.16 26.21
N SER A 515 7.92 3.74 25.74
CA SER A 515 8.48 2.44 26.08
C SER A 515 9.86 2.60 26.66
N ASP A 516 10.20 1.75 27.62
CA ASP A 516 11.54 1.61 28.17
C ASP A 516 12.03 0.17 27.91
N MET A 517 12.85 0.01 26.88
CA MET A 517 13.35 -1.29 26.42
C MET A 517 14.35 -1.94 27.41
N SER A 518 14.75 -1.27 28.47
CA SER A 518 15.56 -1.86 29.57
C SER A 518 14.70 -2.70 30.51
N LEU A 519 13.38 -2.56 30.45
CA LEU A 519 12.43 -3.26 31.31
C LEU A 519 11.92 -4.54 30.63
N PRO A 520 11.46 -5.53 31.41
CA PRO A 520 10.80 -6.73 30.88
C PRO A 520 9.59 -6.39 30.01
N ASP A 521 9.33 -7.16 28.97
CA ASP A 521 8.25 -6.95 27.98
C ASP A 521 6.87 -6.71 28.63
N SER A 522 6.58 -7.37 29.74
CA SER A 522 5.31 -7.25 30.46
C SER A 522 5.02 -5.86 31.04
N ILE A 523 6.06 -5.02 31.25
CA ILE A 523 5.95 -3.68 31.85
C ILE A 523 6.66 -2.60 31.02
N GLN A 524 7.24 -2.98 29.90
CA GLN A 524 8.04 -2.11 29.02
C GLN A 524 7.22 -0.94 28.44
N ASN A 525 5.96 -1.20 28.10
CA ASN A 525 5.14 -0.28 27.33
C ASN A 525 4.13 0.46 28.22
N LYS A 526 4.18 1.78 28.23
CA LYS A 526 3.20 2.64 28.86
C LYS A 526 2.41 3.39 27.79
N ARG A 527 1.12 3.06 27.64
CA ARG A 527 0.23 3.86 26.79
C ARG A 527 0.04 5.26 27.41
N ILE A 528 0.36 6.26 26.63
CA ILE A 528 0.13 7.66 27.01
C ILE A 528 -1.35 7.97 26.85
N LYS A 529 -2.00 8.24 27.97
CA LYS A 529 -3.36 8.78 27.96
C LYS A 529 -3.23 10.29 27.83
N MET A 530 -3.22 10.80 26.61
CA MET A 530 -3.12 12.25 26.37
C MET A 530 -4.30 13.02 26.92
N PHE A 531 -5.42 12.35 27.24
CA PHE A 531 -6.67 13.00 27.60
C PHE A 531 -7.41 12.27 28.70
N SER A 532 -7.47 12.90 29.85
CA SER A 532 -8.49 12.69 30.88
C SER A 532 -9.63 13.74 30.78
N VAL A 533 -9.69 14.52 29.71
CA VAL A 533 -10.60 15.65 29.60
C VAL A 533 -11.73 15.35 28.62
N GLY A 534 -12.92 15.35 29.17
CA GLY A 534 -14.24 15.18 28.59
C GLY A 534 -14.43 15.27 27.07
N ALA A 535 -15.32 14.39 26.54
CA ALA A 535 -15.82 14.34 25.16
C ALA A 535 -14.73 14.05 24.10
N ILE A 536 -14.15 12.87 24.17
CA ILE A 536 -13.17 12.34 23.20
C ILE A 536 -13.83 11.89 21.88
N ASP A 537 -15.11 12.00 21.69
CA ASP A 537 -15.81 11.65 20.45
C ASP A 537 -15.35 12.43 19.22
N SER A 538 -14.35 13.31 19.34
CA SER A 538 -13.88 14.21 18.29
C SER A 538 -12.38 14.20 18.01
N LEU A 539 -11.56 13.38 18.65
CA LEU A 539 -10.12 13.33 18.34
C LEU A 539 -9.88 12.57 17.03
N ARG A 540 -9.14 13.21 16.14
CA ARG A 540 -8.79 12.67 14.83
C ARG A 540 -7.28 12.57 14.70
N GLY A 541 -6.77 11.35 14.61
CA GLY A 541 -5.38 11.07 14.24
C GLY A 541 -5.32 10.41 12.87
N GLU A 542 -4.32 10.72 12.10
CA GLU A 542 -4.01 9.99 10.87
C GLU A 542 -3.40 8.62 11.22
N TRP A 543 -3.37 7.70 10.24
CA TRP A 543 -2.74 6.40 10.40
C TRP A 543 -1.28 6.51 10.83
N LEU A 544 -0.55 7.45 10.22
CA LEU A 544 0.82 7.83 10.56
C LEU A 544 0.81 9.21 11.23
N ALA A 545 0.26 9.31 12.42
CA ALA A 545 0.16 10.58 13.13
C ALA A 545 1.54 11.16 13.43
N GLY A 546 1.73 12.44 13.12
CA GLY A 546 2.98 13.14 13.31
C GLY A 546 3.44 13.13 14.76
N THR A 547 4.63 12.61 15.04
CA THR A 547 5.26 12.61 16.37
C THR A 547 6.70 13.10 16.23
N LEU A 548 7.11 14.03 17.09
CA LEU A 548 8.42 14.64 17.05
C LEU A 548 8.98 14.83 18.46
N MET A 549 10.18 14.35 18.72
CA MET A 549 10.99 14.73 19.86
C MET A 549 11.77 15.99 19.51
N SER A 550 11.77 16.98 20.39
CA SER A 550 12.53 18.22 20.17
C SER A 550 14.02 17.93 20.06
N LYS A 551 14.66 18.56 19.09
CA LYS A 551 16.13 18.48 18.93
C LYS A 551 16.89 19.31 19.98
N PHE A 552 16.21 20.18 20.71
CA PHE A 552 16.80 21.05 21.74
C PHE A 552 16.70 20.44 23.15
N ASP A 553 15.61 19.70 23.42
CA ASP A 553 15.39 19.05 24.71
C ASP A 553 14.63 17.72 24.50
N ASN A 554 15.28 16.59 24.81
CA ASN A 554 14.70 15.25 24.65
C ASN A 554 13.50 14.95 25.57
N LYS A 555 13.19 15.84 26.54
CA LYS A 555 11.97 15.76 27.34
C LYS A 555 10.76 16.40 26.66
N VAL A 556 11.00 17.23 25.65
CA VAL A 556 9.93 17.89 24.89
C VAL A 556 9.50 17.02 23.72
N ILE A 557 8.24 16.60 23.75
CA ILE A 557 7.62 15.77 22.73
C ILE A 557 6.42 16.48 22.16
N TYR A 558 6.30 16.49 20.83
CA TYR A 558 5.14 16.97 20.10
C TYR A 558 4.38 15.81 19.48
N HIS A 559 3.05 15.87 19.52
CA HIS A 559 2.19 14.87 18.89
C HIS A 559 1.00 15.50 18.22
N GLY A 560 0.76 15.12 16.96
CA GLY A 560 -0.28 15.70 16.09
C GLY A 560 -1.48 14.77 15.96
N LEU A 561 -2.65 15.35 16.32
CA LEU A 561 -3.96 14.87 15.92
C LEU A 561 -4.57 15.94 15.00
N GLN A 562 -5.84 16.35 15.15
CA GLN A 562 -6.30 17.59 14.52
C GLN A 562 -5.74 18.84 15.22
N HIS A 563 -5.34 18.70 16.49
CA HIS A 563 -4.59 19.67 17.27
C HIS A 563 -3.16 19.20 17.45
N LEU A 564 -2.25 20.13 17.67
CA LEU A 564 -0.90 19.82 18.12
C LEU A 564 -0.84 19.82 19.64
N TYR A 565 -0.23 18.80 20.19
CA TYR A 565 -0.02 18.62 21.62
C TYR A 565 1.47 18.61 21.94
N LYS A 566 1.82 19.14 23.13
CA LYS A 566 3.19 19.22 23.64
C LYS A 566 3.27 18.61 25.03
N SER A 567 4.30 17.84 25.29
CA SER A 567 4.79 17.45 26.60
C SER A 567 6.14 18.10 26.85
N GLU A 568 6.42 18.52 28.08
CA GLU A 568 7.71 19.09 28.51
C GLU A 568 8.43 18.22 29.57
N ASP A 569 7.86 17.05 29.87
CA ASP A 569 8.29 16.15 30.91
C ASP A 569 8.37 14.69 30.43
N ALA A 570 8.85 14.50 29.21
CA ALA A 570 9.00 13.19 28.59
C ALA A 570 7.71 12.37 28.55
N GLY A 571 6.58 13.02 28.22
CA GLY A 571 5.30 12.37 27.97
C GLY A 571 4.42 12.14 29.18
N GLU A 572 4.78 12.65 30.37
CA GLU A 572 3.96 12.48 31.58
C GLU A 572 2.72 13.41 31.55
N ASN A 573 2.89 14.68 31.19
CA ASN A 573 1.81 15.65 31.07
C ASN A 573 1.77 16.26 29.68
N TRP A 574 0.56 16.56 29.18
CA TRP A 574 0.33 17.05 27.83
C TRP A 574 -0.52 18.30 27.82
N LYS A 575 -0.17 19.24 26.97
CA LYS A 575 -0.88 20.48 26.73
C LYS A 575 -1.24 20.60 25.24
N MET A 576 -2.46 20.96 24.94
CA MET A 576 -2.87 21.36 23.59
C MET A 576 -2.30 22.74 23.29
N ILE A 577 -1.55 22.89 22.21
CA ILE A 577 -0.85 24.12 21.83
C ILE A 577 -1.31 24.67 20.47
N SER A 578 -2.38 24.11 19.88
CA SER A 578 -2.95 24.66 18.64
C SER A 578 -4.47 24.57 18.62
N PRO A 579 -5.16 25.42 17.82
CA PRO A 579 -6.53 25.14 17.39
C PRO A 579 -6.56 23.89 16.49
N ASP A 580 -7.75 23.52 15.97
CA ASP A 580 -7.87 22.55 14.88
C ASP A 580 -7.18 23.13 13.62
N LEU A 581 -6.10 22.48 13.18
CA LEU A 581 -5.27 22.95 12.06
C LEU A 581 -5.77 22.43 10.70
N SER A 582 -6.78 21.58 10.68
CA SER A 582 -7.40 21.04 9.45
C SER A 582 -8.51 21.96 8.92
N TYR A 583 -9.10 21.61 7.77
CA TYR A 583 -10.30 22.28 7.26
C TYR A 583 -11.55 21.98 8.11
N ASN A 584 -11.55 20.88 8.85
CA ASN A 584 -12.68 20.45 9.69
C ASN A 584 -13.98 20.28 8.88
N ASP A 585 -13.88 19.82 7.62
CA ASP A 585 -15.02 19.55 6.74
C ASP A 585 -15.78 18.30 7.19
N LYS A 586 -16.94 18.48 7.80
CA LYS A 586 -17.76 17.40 8.36
C LYS A 586 -18.23 16.37 7.33
N ASN A 587 -18.29 16.74 6.05
CA ASN A 587 -18.67 15.83 4.96
C ASN A 587 -17.53 14.86 4.57
N LYS A 588 -16.33 15.09 5.08
CA LYS A 588 -15.14 14.26 4.84
C LYS A 588 -14.61 13.63 6.12
N MET A 589 -15.50 13.35 7.06
CA MET A 589 -15.17 12.71 8.33
C MET A 589 -15.99 11.44 8.51
N GLY A 590 -15.33 10.29 8.35
CA GLY A 590 -15.88 9.02 8.73
C GLY A 590 -17.30 8.74 8.24
N VAL A 591 -17.45 8.44 6.95
CA VAL A 591 -18.73 8.01 6.40
C VAL A 591 -18.87 6.50 6.61
N TYR A 592 -20.03 6.10 7.18
CA TYR A 592 -20.44 4.69 7.32
C TYR A 592 -20.01 3.85 6.09
N PRO A 593 -19.61 2.57 6.25
CA PRO A 593 -19.70 1.78 7.49
C PRO A 593 -18.54 1.99 8.45
N TYR A 594 -17.45 2.62 8.04
CA TYR A 594 -16.23 2.73 8.82
C TYR A 594 -15.77 4.17 8.95
N LEU A 595 -15.43 4.54 10.19
CA LEU A 595 -14.84 5.83 10.48
C LEU A 595 -13.35 5.83 10.14
N ILE A 596 -12.98 6.11 8.90
CA ILE A 596 -11.59 6.44 8.58
C ILE A 596 -11.38 7.89 8.97
N TYR A 597 -10.43 8.13 9.88
CA TYR A 597 -10.09 9.48 10.28
C TYR A 597 -9.33 10.18 9.16
N HIS A 598 -9.73 11.40 8.89
CA HIS A 598 -9.16 12.30 7.91
C HIS A 598 -9.15 13.70 8.49
N GLN A 599 -8.34 14.61 7.94
CA GLN A 599 -8.18 15.97 8.44
C GLN A 599 -7.46 16.01 9.79
N ALA A 600 -6.23 15.50 9.77
CA ALA A 600 -5.33 15.41 10.91
C ALA A 600 -3.91 15.82 10.51
N ILE A 601 -3.06 16.08 11.50
CA ILE A 601 -1.66 16.43 11.31
C ILE A 601 -0.86 15.18 10.94
N THR A 602 -0.13 15.26 9.83
CA THR A 602 0.72 14.18 9.30
C THR A 602 2.20 14.49 9.40
N ALA A 603 2.56 15.77 9.39
CA ALA A 603 3.95 16.20 9.44
C ALA A 603 4.15 17.31 10.46
N ILE A 604 5.19 17.19 11.27
CA ILE A 604 5.64 18.18 12.25
C ILE A 604 7.13 18.39 12.04
N ALA A 605 7.58 19.64 12.09
CA ALA A 605 8.99 19.97 12.10
C ALA A 605 9.29 21.11 13.07
N GLU A 606 10.42 21.02 13.75
CA GLU A 606 10.96 22.11 14.58
C GLU A 606 12.02 22.86 13.79
N ALA A 607 11.96 24.18 13.80
CA ALA A 607 12.89 25.04 13.09
C ALA A 607 14.27 25.14 13.79
N ASP A 608 15.05 26.12 13.42
CA ASP A 608 16.39 26.43 13.94
C ASP A 608 16.41 26.98 15.40
N GLN A 609 15.24 27.34 15.92
CA GLN A 609 15.09 27.82 17.31
C GLN A 609 13.97 27.09 18.03
N PRO A 610 14.08 26.88 19.36
CA PRO A 610 13.01 26.28 20.17
C PRO A 610 11.70 27.07 20.03
N GLY A 611 10.58 26.37 19.96
CA GLY A 611 9.25 26.97 19.88
C GLY A 611 8.85 27.53 18.51
N ILE A 612 9.71 27.43 17.48
CA ILE A 612 9.31 27.65 16.09
C ILE A 612 8.96 26.29 15.50
N LEU A 613 7.66 26.06 15.24
CA LEU A 613 7.14 24.78 14.80
C LEU A 613 6.33 24.92 13.52
N TYR A 614 6.45 23.89 12.66
CA TYR A 614 5.59 23.71 11.49
C TYR A 614 4.68 22.51 11.70
N ALA A 615 3.45 22.62 11.21
CA ALA A 615 2.50 21.50 11.15
C ALA A 615 1.84 21.45 9.77
N GLY A 616 1.73 20.26 9.23
CA GLY A 616 1.06 19.99 7.95
C GLY A 616 0.00 18.91 8.12
N THR A 617 -1.10 19.02 7.39
CA THR A 617 -2.26 18.14 7.50
C THR A 617 -2.46 17.28 6.24
N ASP A 618 -3.18 16.17 6.38
CA ASP A 618 -3.52 15.29 5.26
C ASP A 618 -4.52 15.91 4.27
N ASP A 619 -5.26 16.94 4.68
CA ASP A 619 -6.16 17.74 3.83
C ASP A 619 -5.48 18.95 3.17
N GLY A 620 -4.17 19.18 3.47
CA GLY A 620 -3.30 20.07 2.70
C GLY A 620 -3.09 21.46 3.26
N ARG A 621 -3.35 21.68 4.55
CA ARG A 621 -3.03 22.93 5.23
C ARG A 621 -1.64 22.87 5.85
N VAL A 622 -0.91 23.97 5.80
CA VAL A 622 0.43 24.12 6.38
C VAL A 622 0.46 25.34 7.27
N TRP A 623 0.99 25.17 8.48
CA TRP A 623 0.99 26.17 9.53
C TRP A 623 2.36 26.38 10.14
N VAL A 624 2.59 27.57 10.68
CA VAL A 624 3.77 27.88 11.50
C VAL A 624 3.35 28.61 12.77
N THR A 625 4.01 28.27 13.88
CA THR A 625 4.04 29.10 15.10
C THR A 625 5.46 29.61 15.32
N MET A 626 5.59 30.84 15.79
CA MET A 626 6.87 31.49 16.12
C MET A 626 7.06 31.63 17.63
N ASN A 627 6.12 31.13 18.44
CA ASN A 627 6.07 31.34 19.87
C ASN A 627 5.46 30.16 20.64
N ASP A 628 5.93 28.96 20.29
CA ASP A 628 5.62 27.72 21.00
C ASP A 628 4.11 27.41 21.10
N GLY A 629 3.38 27.72 20.04
CA GLY A 629 1.93 27.49 19.96
C GLY A 629 1.07 28.62 20.49
N GLY A 630 1.66 29.72 20.95
CA GLY A 630 0.89 30.90 21.44
C GLY A 630 -0.04 31.49 20.37
N ASN A 631 0.40 31.46 19.10
CA ASN A 631 -0.45 31.70 17.94
C ASN A 631 0.08 30.92 16.71
N TRP A 632 -0.83 30.66 15.75
CA TRP A 632 -0.54 29.95 14.54
C TRP A 632 -0.90 30.77 13.32
N LYS A 633 -0.02 30.77 12.33
CA LYS A 633 -0.21 31.42 11.03
C LYS A 633 -0.27 30.36 9.93
N GLU A 634 -1.33 30.38 9.12
CA GLU A 634 -1.38 29.55 7.92
C GLU A 634 -0.44 30.07 6.86
N ILE A 635 0.33 29.16 6.27
CA ILE A 635 1.36 29.43 5.26
C ILE A 635 1.13 28.62 3.98
N SER A 636 -0.09 28.15 3.74
CA SER A 636 -0.46 27.36 2.54
C SER A 636 -0.52 28.17 1.25
N LYS A 637 -0.50 29.51 1.32
CA LYS A 637 -0.61 30.39 0.15
C LYS A 637 0.55 30.15 -0.85
N GLY A 638 0.21 29.86 -2.10
CA GLY A 638 1.17 29.57 -3.16
C GLY A 638 1.54 28.08 -3.32
N LEU A 639 0.98 27.23 -2.48
CA LEU A 639 1.10 25.78 -2.58
C LEU A 639 -0.02 25.18 -3.46
N ALA A 640 0.18 23.97 -3.95
CA ALA A 640 -0.90 23.19 -4.54
C ALA A 640 -1.93 22.81 -3.47
N VAL A 641 -3.19 23.12 -3.73
CA VAL A 641 -4.28 23.00 -2.75
C VAL A 641 -4.74 21.56 -2.55
N ASN A 642 -5.21 21.26 -1.34
CA ASN A 642 -5.83 19.98 -0.97
C ASN A 642 -4.93 18.75 -1.22
N LYS A 643 -3.61 18.92 -1.05
CA LYS A 643 -2.63 17.83 -1.18
C LYS A 643 -2.15 17.38 0.18
N HIS A 644 -2.05 16.08 0.39
CA HIS A 644 -1.51 15.51 1.61
C HIS A 644 -0.10 16.05 1.89
N VAL A 645 0.12 16.59 3.08
CA VAL A 645 1.46 17.01 3.52
C VAL A 645 2.24 15.79 3.98
N ALA A 646 3.13 15.31 3.13
CA ALA A 646 3.89 14.09 3.40
C ALA A 646 5.09 14.34 4.34
N LYS A 647 5.82 15.43 4.12
CA LYS A 647 7.01 15.75 4.93
C LYS A 647 7.22 17.26 5.01
N ILE A 648 7.67 17.72 6.16
CA ILE A 648 8.24 19.06 6.38
C ILE A 648 9.65 18.89 6.90
N THR A 649 10.63 19.57 6.29
CA THR A 649 12.04 19.52 6.71
C THR A 649 12.54 20.94 6.90
N ALA A 650 12.75 21.34 8.15
CA ALA A 650 13.38 22.62 8.45
C ALA A 650 14.91 22.51 8.33
N SER A 651 15.51 23.48 7.68
CA SER A 651 16.98 23.53 7.56
C SER A 651 17.63 23.68 8.93
N ILE A 652 18.71 22.96 9.16
CA ILE A 652 19.55 23.11 10.35
C ILE A 652 20.70 24.10 10.11
N ILE A 653 20.88 24.55 8.87
CA ILE A 653 22.00 25.40 8.46
C ILE A 653 21.54 26.85 8.24
N TYR A 654 20.34 27.04 7.66
CA TYR A 654 19.82 28.36 7.33
C TYR A 654 18.55 28.67 8.08
N PRO A 655 18.57 29.69 8.95
CA PRO A 655 17.37 30.17 9.63
C PRO A 655 16.25 30.52 8.66
N GLY A 656 15.02 30.11 9.00
CA GLY A 656 13.83 30.39 8.21
C GLY A 656 13.66 29.57 6.94
N ARG A 657 14.65 28.75 6.56
CA ARG A 657 14.48 27.83 5.43
C ARG A 657 13.70 26.59 5.84
N VAL A 658 12.70 26.26 5.04
CA VAL A 658 11.89 25.05 5.23
C VAL A 658 11.54 24.44 3.86
N TYR A 659 11.63 23.14 3.78
CA TYR A 659 11.23 22.34 2.63
C TYR A 659 9.92 21.64 2.92
N LEU A 660 9.09 21.51 1.88
CA LEU A 660 7.77 20.89 1.99
C LEU A 660 7.57 19.88 0.85
N VAL A 661 7.10 18.72 1.21
CA VAL A 661 6.69 17.65 0.28
C VAL A 661 5.19 17.48 0.38
N LEU A 662 4.50 17.64 -0.77
CA LEU A 662 3.08 17.30 -0.89
C LEU A 662 2.92 16.08 -1.78
N ASN A 663 2.00 15.19 -1.42
CA ASN A 663 1.71 13.96 -2.13
C ASN A 663 0.23 13.93 -2.57
N ASP A 664 -0.03 13.53 -3.81
CA ASP A 664 -1.38 13.47 -4.35
C ASP A 664 -1.70 12.11 -4.99
N ARG A 665 -0.96 11.06 -4.63
CA ARG A 665 -1.18 9.69 -5.09
C ARG A 665 -2.64 9.24 -4.83
N ARG A 666 -3.20 9.63 -3.68
CA ARG A 666 -4.60 9.38 -3.30
C ARG A 666 -5.63 10.20 -4.09
N ALA A 667 -5.24 10.77 -5.21
CA ALA A 667 -6.08 11.37 -6.24
C ALA A 667 -5.62 10.94 -7.65
N ASP A 668 -4.85 9.83 -7.73
CA ASP A 668 -4.24 9.30 -8.97
C ASP A 668 -3.41 10.36 -9.73
N ASN A 669 -2.87 11.34 -9.01
CA ASN A 669 -2.00 12.40 -9.54
C ASN A 669 -0.57 12.15 -9.11
N HIS A 670 0.29 11.91 -10.09
CA HIS A 670 1.70 11.56 -9.88
C HIS A 670 2.65 12.76 -10.01
N THR A 671 2.15 13.98 -10.05
CA THR A 671 3.01 15.18 -10.09
C THR A 671 3.83 15.26 -8.81
N PRO A 672 5.18 15.39 -8.88
CA PRO A 672 6.00 15.64 -7.70
C PRO A 672 5.82 17.08 -7.23
N TYR A 673 5.47 17.28 -5.96
CA TYR A 673 5.31 18.59 -5.35
C TYR A 673 6.36 18.79 -4.27
N LEU A 674 7.46 19.46 -4.62
CA LEU A 674 8.53 19.83 -3.71
C LEU A 674 8.66 21.36 -3.67
N TYR A 675 8.59 21.93 -2.48
CA TYR A 675 8.69 23.37 -2.29
C TYR A 675 9.80 23.74 -1.32
N VAL A 676 10.34 24.95 -1.46
CA VAL A 676 11.22 25.59 -0.49
C VAL A 676 10.72 26.99 -0.18
N SER A 677 10.79 27.35 1.08
CA SER A 677 10.64 28.72 1.59
C SER A 677 11.94 29.13 2.27
N GLU A 678 12.35 30.38 2.10
CA GLU A 678 13.53 30.98 2.75
C GLU A 678 13.13 31.94 3.89
N ASN A 679 11.84 32.01 4.24
CA ASN A 679 11.28 33.01 5.15
C ASN A 679 10.13 32.44 6.01
N TYR A 680 10.38 31.27 6.62
CA TYR A 680 9.43 30.60 7.53
C TYR A 680 8.07 30.31 6.88
N GLY A 681 8.01 30.00 5.59
CA GLY A 681 6.77 29.74 4.86
C GLY A 681 6.05 30.98 4.35
N GLY A 682 6.65 32.16 4.46
CA GLY A 682 6.06 33.41 3.96
C GLY A 682 5.85 33.41 2.45
N THR A 683 6.76 32.77 1.71
CA THR A 683 6.67 32.53 0.25
C THR A 683 7.25 31.18 -0.11
N TRP A 684 6.69 30.53 -1.13
CA TRP A 684 7.12 29.20 -1.58
C TRP A 684 7.58 29.21 -3.03
N ARG A 685 8.64 28.45 -3.32
CA ARG A 685 9.17 28.20 -4.67
C ARG A 685 9.16 26.70 -4.93
N LEU A 686 8.59 26.29 -6.07
CA LEU A 686 8.62 24.90 -6.53
C LEU A 686 10.04 24.50 -6.94
N ILE A 687 10.52 23.33 -6.49
CA ILE A 687 11.87 22.81 -6.74
C ILE A 687 11.87 21.40 -7.33
N ALA A 688 10.77 20.97 -7.93
CA ALA A 688 10.63 19.64 -8.55
C ALA A 688 11.10 19.59 -10.03
N SER A 689 11.62 20.65 -10.58
CA SER A 689 11.99 20.96 -11.98
C SER A 689 12.03 19.79 -12.97
N ASN A 690 13.07 18.97 -12.93
CA ASN A 690 13.30 17.86 -13.87
C ASN A 690 13.00 16.47 -13.30
N LEU A 691 12.30 16.34 -12.17
CA LEU A 691 11.87 15.04 -11.68
C LEU A 691 10.86 14.38 -12.64
N PRO A 692 10.84 13.06 -12.77
CA PRO A 692 9.75 12.35 -13.44
C PRO A 692 8.41 12.60 -12.76
N ALA A 693 7.31 12.38 -13.45
CA ALA A 693 5.97 12.37 -12.86
C ALA A 693 5.83 11.14 -11.93
N SER A 694 6.27 11.31 -10.70
CA SER A 694 6.22 10.33 -9.62
C SER A 694 5.93 11.05 -8.32
N PRO A 695 4.98 10.59 -7.49
CA PRO A 695 4.71 11.19 -6.21
C PRO A 695 6.00 11.28 -5.38
N ALA A 696 6.25 12.44 -4.78
CA ALA A 696 7.33 12.61 -3.82
C ALA A 696 6.81 12.30 -2.41
N ASN A 697 7.61 11.62 -1.60
CA ASN A 697 7.25 11.18 -0.26
C ASN A 697 8.10 11.87 0.82
N VAL A 698 9.40 12.05 0.55
CA VAL A 698 10.36 12.56 1.54
C VAL A 698 11.41 13.44 0.87
N LEU A 699 11.87 14.44 1.62
CA LEU A 699 13.02 15.26 1.26
C LEU A 699 13.83 15.55 2.51
N VAL A 700 15.17 15.40 2.42
CA VAL A 700 16.11 15.77 3.47
C VAL A 700 17.21 16.65 2.91
N GLU A 701 17.67 17.63 3.73
CA GLU A 701 18.84 18.47 3.46
C GLU A 701 20.09 17.76 3.98
N ASP A 702 21.22 17.87 3.24
CA ASP A 702 22.52 17.39 3.72
C ASP A 702 22.92 18.14 5.01
N LEU A 703 23.51 17.44 5.96
CA LEU A 703 23.83 17.99 7.28
C LEU A 703 24.94 19.03 7.27
N ASP A 704 25.80 19.01 6.26
CA ASP A 704 26.98 19.89 6.15
C ASP A 704 26.88 20.86 4.95
N LYS A 705 25.98 20.58 3.97
CA LYS A 705 25.87 21.34 2.71
C LYS A 705 24.44 21.68 2.38
N SER A 706 24.01 22.87 2.72
CA SER A 706 22.63 23.35 2.52
C SER A 706 22.16 23.46 1.06
N ASN A 707 23.05 23.28 0.08
CA ASN A 707 22.70 23.20 -1.33
C ASN A 707 22.47 21.77 -1.81
N VAL A 708 22.77 20.75 -0.98
CA VAL A 708 22.58 19.34 -1.32
C VAL A 708 21.30 18.83 -0.67
N LEU A 709 20.44 18.26 -1.51
CA LEU A 709 19.14 17.71 -1.11
C LEU A 709 19.00 16.28 -1.62
N TYR A 710 18.34 15.42 -0.84
CA TYR A 710 17.96 14.08 -1.22
C TYR A 710 16.44 13.98 -1.22
N CYS A 711 15.87 13.33 -2.25
CA CYS A 711 14.42 13.16 -2.40
C CYS A 711 14.08 11.71 -2.69
N GLY A 712 13.12 11.15 -1.94
CA GLY A 712 12.48 9.87 -2.20
C GLY A 712 11.14 10.05 -2.90
N THR A 713 10.91 9.23 -3.92
CA THR A 713 9.67 9.19 -4.71
C THR A 713 9.19 7.76 -4.89
N ASP A 714 8.02 7.54 -5.49
CA ASP A 714 7.56 6.20 -5.87
C ASP A 714 8.40 5.54 -6.98
N MET A 715 9.37 6.27 -7.57
CA MET A 715 10.29 5.77 -8.60
C MET A 715 11.78 5.81 -8.18
N GLY A 716 12.07 5.90 -6.89
CA GLY A 716 13.42 5.85 -6.36
C GLY A 716 13.94 7.13 -5.73
N VAL A 717 15.26 7.24 -5.68
CA VAL A 717 16.01 8.28 -4.97
C VAL A 717 16.67 9.25 -5.94
N TYR A 718 16.64 10.53 -5.60
CA TYR A 718 17.29 11.59 -6.35
C TYR A 718 18.13 12.47 -5.43
N ILE A 719 19.19 13.03 -6.00
CA ILE A 719 20.04 14.05 -5.38
C ILE A 719 20.01 15.34 -6.20
N SER A 720 19.97 16.47 -5.51
CA SER A 720 20.24 17.78 -6.08
C SER A 720 21.45 18.40 -5.37
N LYS A 721 22.35 19.05 -6.12
CA LYS A 721 23.51 19.77 -5.56
C LYS A 721 23.37 21.30 -5.70
N ASP A 722 22.21 21.77 -6.07
CA ASP A 722 21.90 23.17 -6.37
C ASP A 722 20.54 23.62 -5.82
N ARG A 723 20.15 23.07 -4.67
CA ARG A 723 18.90 23.38 -3.94
C ARG A 723 17.65 23.13 -4.77
N GLY A 724 17.61 21.98 -5.48
CA GLY A 724 16.44 21.53 -6.23
C GLY A 724 16.26 22.18 -7.60
N VAL A 725 17.28 22.90 -8.12
CA VAL A 725 17.25 23.42 -9.51
C VAL A 725 17.38 22.26 -10.49
N LYS A 726 18.25 21.29 -10.21
CA LYS A 726 18.45 20.09 -11.01
C LYS A 726 18.57 18.86 -10.12
N TRP A 727 17.85 17.80 -10.49
CA TRP A 727 17.86 16.50 -9.83
C TRP A 727 18.56 15.45 -10.69
N VAL A 728 19.28 14.56 -10.04
CA VAL A 728 20.01 13.44 -10.65
C VAL A 728 19.59 12.17 -9.95
N ALA A 729 19.34 11.10 -10.70
CA ALA A 729 18.94 9.81 -10.14
C ALA A 729 20.08 9.16 -9.33
N LEU A 730 19.73 8.55 -8.19
CA LEU A 730 20.68 7.98 -7.21
C LEU A 730 20.37 6.52 -6.89
N ASN A 731 19.55 5.82 -7.68
CA ASN A 731 19.13 4.44 -7.38
C ASN A 731 20.30 3.43 -7.34
N GLY A 732 21.35 3.62 -8.16
CA GLY A 732 22.45 2.65 -8.23
C GLY A 732 21.97 1.24 -8.56
N ASN A 733 22.26 0.28 -7.67
CA ASN A 733 21.87 -1.14 -7.77
C ASN A 733 20.45 -1.47 -7.27
N MET A 734 19.65 -0.48 -6.85
CA MET A 734 18.25 -0.69 -6.48
C MET A 734 17.36 -0.90 -7.73
N PRO A 735 16.15 -1.47 -7.57
CA PRO A 735 15.18 -1.51 -8.66
C PRO A 735 14.91 -0.14 -9.29
N VAL A 736 14.61 -0.14 -10.60
CA VAL A 736 14.38 1.11 -11.35
C VAL A 736 13.21 1.91 -10.80
N ALA A 737 12.13 1.22 -10.46
CA ALA A 737 10.92 1.83 -9.90
C ALA A 737 10.66 1.26 -8.49
N VAL A 738 11.30 1.81 -7.47
CA VAL A 738 11.10 1.45 -6.07
C VAL A 738 10.55 2.65 -5.31
N ALA A 739 9.47 2.44 -4.56
CA ALA A 739 8.90 3.50 -3.74
C ALA A 739 9.76 3.72 -2.48
N VAL A 740 10.21 4.97 -2.29
CA VAL A 740 10.98 5.40 -1.13
C VAL A 740 10.09 6.31 -0.29
N ASP A 741 9.64 5.80 0.85
CA ASP A 741 8.64 6.48 1.68
C ASP A 741 9.27 7.38 2.74
N ASP A 742 10.43 7.01 3.29
CA ASP A 742 11.13 7.86 4.26
C ASP A 742 12.66 7.71 4.16
N MET A 743 13.40 8.66 4.70
CA MET A 743 14.87 8.64 4.77
C MET A 743 15.41 9.57 5.84
N PHE A 744 16.63 9.28 6.30
CA PHE A 744 17.41 10.16 7.16
C PHE A 744 18.91 10.06 6.87
N ILE A 745 19.67 11.09 7.28
CA ILE A 745 21.12 11.06 7.37
C ILE A 745 21.48 10.97 8.86
N HIS A 746 22.21 9.94 9.26
CA HIS A 746 22.62 9.80 10.65
C HIS A 746 23.63 10.92 11.02
N PRO A 747 23.36 11.70 12.09
CA PRO A 747 24.11 12.94 12.34
C PRO A 747 25.59 12.73 12.63
N ARG A 748 25.95 11.65 13.36
CA ARG A 748 27.33 11.28 13.68
C ARG A 748 28.01 10.56 12.51
N ASP A 749 27.40 9.49 12.00
CA ASP A 749 28.05 8.54 11.09
C ASP A 749 27.93 8.94 9.62
N LYS A 750 27.12 9.98 9.30
CA LYS A 750 26.91 10.52 7.95
C LYS A 750 26.55 9.44 6.92
N LYS A 751 25.76 8.44 7.34
CA LYS A 751 25.18 7.44 6.45
C LYS A 751 23.77 7.87 6.05
N LEU A 752 23.42 7.69 4.78
CA LEU A 752 22.06 7.90 4.28
C LEU A 752 21.31 6.57 4.35
N VAL A 753 20.24 6.54 5.11
CA VAL A 753 19.35 5.39 5.24
C VAL A 753 18.01 5.71 4.60
N ILE A 754 17.49 4.79 3.80
CA ILE A 754 16.18 4.93 3.16
C ILE A 754 15.27 3.75 3.50
N ALA A 755 14.00 4.05 3.72
CA ALA A 755 12.92 3.09 3.85
C ALA A 755 12.21 2.95 2.51
N THR A 756 12.05 1.73 2.03
CA THR A 756 11.28 1.46 0.81
C THR A 756 9.98 0.75 1.13
N TYR A 757 8.96 1.07 0.36
CA TYR A 757 7.68 0.39 0.48
C TYR A 757 7.64 -0.82 -0.46
N GLY A 758 8.28 -1.93 0.00
CA GLY A 758 8.32 -3.21 -0.70
C GLY A 758 9.70 -3.78 -1.01
N ARG A 759 10.79 -3.13 -0.58
CA ARG A 759 12.18 -3.60 -0.81
C ARG A 759 13.08 -3.40 0.41
N GLY A 760 12.49 -3.28 1.61
CA GLY A 760 13.24 -3.16 2.85
C GLY A 760 13.98 -1.84 3.04
N VAL A 761 14.97 -1.87 3.91
CA VAL A 761 15.84 -0.72 4.25
C VAL A 761 17.16 -0.81 3.51
N TRP A 762 17.56 0.29 2.89
CA TRP A 762 18.84 0.41 2.18
C TRP A 762 19.72 1.49 2.81
N VAL A 763 21.02 1.26 2.80
CA VAL A 763 22.03 2.15 3.40
C VAL A 763 23.08 2.52 2.38
N LEU A 764 23.32 3.82 2.24
CA LEU A 764 24.49 4.34 1.56
C LEU A 764 25.55 4.69 2.60
N ASP A 765 26.55 3.85 2.70
CA ASP A 765 27.53 3.88 3.78
C ASP A 765 28.51 5.07 3.70
N ASN A 766 28.72 5.65 2.51
CA ASN A 766 29.68 6.72 2.30
C ASN A 766 29.13 7.85 1.45
N LEU A 767 28.63 8.90 2.09
CA LEU A 767 28.16 10.10 1.40
C LEU A 767 29.27 10.92 0.72
N GLN A 768 30.55 10.68 1.03
CA GLN A 768 31.67 11.35 0.34
C GLN A 768 31.72 11.00 -1.15
N LEU A 769 31.21 9.82 -1.53
CA LEU A 769 31.09 9.40 -2.93
C LEU A 769 30.14 10.30 -3.74
N LEU A 770 29.30 11.07 -3.07
CA LEU A 770 28.37 12.01 -3.68
C LEU A 770 28.90 13.44 -3.79
N LYS A 771 30.10 13.72 -3.30
CA LYS A 771 30.69 15.08 -3.27
C LYS A 771 31.22 15.54 -4.60
#